data_d916e7875f90f68c3cf43ec7c8d8d732
#
_entry.id   d916e7875f90f68c3cf43ec7c8d8d732
#
_cell.length_a   1.000
_cell.length_b   1.000
_cell.length_c   1.000
_cell.angle_alpha   90.00
_cell.angle_beta   90.00
_cell.angle_gamma   90.00
#
_symmetry.space_group_name_H-M   'P 1'
#
loop_
_entity.id
_entity.type
_entity.pdbx_description
1 polymer ?
#
loop_
_entity_poly.entity_id
_entity_poly.type
_entity_poly.pdbx_seq_one_letter_code
_entity_poly.pdbx_strand_id
1 'polypeptide(L)'
;MTLAEFQADIRAGIPDRLPAAKPYDRQINHAPKRKDILTPAEKELALRNALRYFPAKHHAVLAREFAAELRKYGRIYMYRLRPDYEMHARPIDEYPAKCRQAAAIMLMIQNNLDKAVAQHPHELITYGGNGAVFQNWAQYRLTMKYLSEMTDRQTLVMYSGHPLGLFPSHPDAPRVVVTNGMVIPNYSKPDDWERMNALGVSQYGQMTAGSYMYIGPQGIVHGTTITVMNAARKRFTGDRTSARGMLFVSSGLGGMSGAQPKAGNISGVVSVVAEINPKAARKRFEQGWVDELHESLDELIPRIRQAVKSKEVVSLAYVGNVVDLWERLADEGIDVDLGSDQTSLHNPWAGGYYPVGLSYEASNKMMAEEPARFRECVQESLRRQVDAINRLTARGMYFFDYGNAFLLEASRAGAAVMGEGGRFRYPSYVQDIMGPMFFDYGFGPFRWVCTSGRAEDLDTTDRLAAEVLEEMLRTAPDDIRGQLEDNLHWIREAGRNRLVVGSQARILYADCEGRTRIAQAFNRAIADGRISAPVVLGRDHHDVSGTDSPYRETSNIYDGSCFTADMAVQNVIGDAFRGATWVSIHNGGGVGWGEVVNGGFGMVIDGSEESGRRIREMLFWDVNNGIARRSWARNDGAVEAIRREMARTPGLQVTLPNSADDNVIRNALNETES
;
A
#
# COMPACT_ATOMS: atom_id res chain seq x y z
N MET A 1 -29.00 14.63 -6.00
CA MET A 1 -28.37 15.03 -7.29
C MET A 1 -28.68 13.98 -8.33
N THR A 2 -29.22 14.39 -9.46
CA THR A 2 -29.49 13.50 -10.60
C THR A 2 -28.18 13.17 -11.35
N LEU A 3 -28.19 12.15 -12.22
CA LEU A 3 -27.04 11.81 -13.05
C LEU A 3 -26.64 13.00 -13.95
N ALA A 4 -27.59 13.71 -14.52
CA ALA A 4 -27.32 14.87 -15.38
C ALA A 4 -26.62 16.01 -14.60
N GLU A 5 -27.03 16.27 -13.37
CA GLU A 5 -26.40 17.27 -12.49
C GLU A 5 -24.97 16.86 -12.10
N PHE A 6 -24.74 15.58 -11.79
CA PHE A 6 -23.41 15.03 -11.53
C PHE A 6 -22.48 15.22 -12.72
N GLN A 7 -22.94 14.85 -13.92
CA GLN A 7 -22.15 15.00 -15.14
C GLN A 7 -21.86 16.47 -15.47
N ALA A 8 -22.85 17.35 -15.23
CA ALA A 8 -22.68 18.79 -15.45
C ALA A 8 -21.64 19.39 -14.48
N ASP A 9 -21.66 19.00 -13.20
CA ASP A 9 -20.69 19.47 -12.20
C ASP A 9 -19.24 19.04 -12.57
N ILE A 10 -19.07 17.82 -13.04
CA ILE A 10 -17.76 17.36 -13.54
C ILE A 10 -17.26 18.22 -14.71
N ARG A 11 -18.12 18.43 -15.72
CA ARG A 11 -17.73 19.22 -16.92
C ARG A 11 -17.44 20.67 -16.58
N ALA A 12 -18.10 21.21 -15.57
CA ALA A 12 -17.88 22.59 -15.13
C ALA A 12 -16.48 22.82 -14.54
N GLY A 13 -15.93 21.80 -13.86
CA GLY A 13 -14.66 21.93 -13.17
C GLY A 13 -14.72 22.94 -12.01
N ILE A 14 -13.84 23.96 -12.03
CA ILE A 14 -13.93 25.08 -11.07
C ILE A 14 -15.07 25.99 -11.54
N PRO A 15 -16.13 26.17 -10.73
CA PRO A 15 -17.29 26.92 -11.15
C PRO A 15 -17.01 28.44 -11.24
N ASP A 16 -17.56 29.10 -12.24
CA ASP A 16 -17.45 30.56 -12.42
C ASP A 16 -18.06 31.35 -11.26
N ARG A 17 -19.12 30.83 -10.65
CA ARG A 17 -19.74 31.35 -9.42
C ARG A 17 -19.30 30.47 -8.27
N LEU A 18 -18.70 31.08 -7.24
CA LEU A 18 -18.29 30.35 -6.05
C LEU A 18 -19.49 29.64 -5.38
N PRO A 19 -19.38 28.37 -5.05
CA PRO A 19 -20.37 27.69 -4.21
C PRO A 19 -20.52 28.37 -2.85
N ALA A 20 -21.55 28.05 -2.10
CA ALA A 20 -21.67 28.48 -0.71
C ALA A 20 -20.48 27.99 0.12
N ALA A 21 -20.05 28.77 1.12
CA ALA A 21 -19.03 28.34 2.06
C ALA A 21 -19.52 27.10 2.83
N LYS A 22 -18.65 26.11 2.97
CA LYS A 22 -18.99 24.87 3.68
C LYS A 22 -18.56 24.99 5.15
N PRO A 23 -19.50 24.81 6.10
CA PRO A 23 -19.17 24.85 7.50
C PRO A 23 -18.26 23.68 7.87
N TYR A 24 -17.43 23.87 8.91
CA TYR A 24 -16.65 22.79 9.49
C TYR A 24 -17.59 21.85 10.28
N ASP A 25 -17.63 20.61 9.87
CA ASP A 25 -18.42 19.57 10.53
C ASP A 25 -17.53 18.79 11.52
N ARG A 26 -17.83 18.94 12.82
CA ARG A 26 -17.08 18.27 13.90
C ARG A 26 -17.36 16.76 13.99
N GLN A 27 -18.40 16.26 13.31
CA GLN A 27 -18.74 14.83 13.33
C GLN A 27 -17.89 14.02 12.35
N ILE A 28 -17.20 14.70 11.44
CA ILE A 28 -16.33 14.06 10.45
C ILE A 28 -14.97 13.77 11.08
N ASN A 29 -14.40 12.61 10.73
CA ASN A 29 -13.04 12.25 11.07
C ASN A 29 -12.05 13.01 10.18
N HIS A 30 -11.72 14.24 10.57
CA HIS A 30 -10.75 15.08 9.87
C HIS A 30 -9.32 14.60 10.05
N ALA A 31 -8.48 14.88 9.05
CA ALA A 31 -7.04 14.69 9.17
C ALA A 31 -6.45 15.55 10.30
N PRO A 32 -5.44 15.07 11.03
CA PRO A 32 -4.76 15.86 12.03
C PRO A 32 -4.18 17.16 11.45
N LYS A 33 -4.15 18.22 12.29
CA LYS A 33 -3.47 19.46 11.91
C LYS A 33 -2.02 19.17 11.54
N ARG A 34 -1.58 19.69 10.40
CA ARG A 34 -0.20 19.58 9.94
C ARG A 34 0.69 20.62 10.63
N LYS A 35 1.98 20.32 10.69
CA LYS A 35 3.00 21.24 11.25
C LYS A 35 2.92 22.62 10.60
N ASP A 36 2.90 23.69 11.40
CA ASP A 36 3.03 25.07 10.92
C ASP A 36 4.52 25.36 10.71
N ILE A 37 4.98 25.24 9.48
CA ILE A 37 6.40 25.31 9.11
C ILE A 37 6.74 26.55 8.28
N LEU A 38 5.72 27.24 7.76
CA LEU A 38 5.92 28.37 6.84
C LEU A 38 6.24 29.68 7.59
N THR A 39 7.24 30.38 7.11
CA THR A 39 7.51 31.78 7.49
C THR A 39 6.37 32.70 7.01
N PRO A 40 6.26 33.94 7.52
CA PRO A 40 5.25 34.91 7.04
C PRO A 40 5.29 35.12 5.52
N ALA A 41 6.48 35.27 4.94
CA ALA A 41 6.63 35.42 3.49
C ALA A 41 6.19 34.16 2.70
N GLU A 42 6.47 32.98 3.23
CA GLU A 42 6.03 31.71 2.63
C GLU A 42 4.53 31.51 2.77
N LYS A 43 3.87 32.00 3.83
CA LYS A 43 2.40 32.00 3.94
C LYS A 43 1.76 32.87 2.85
N GLU A 44 2.36 34.02 2.53
CA GLU A 44 1.90 34.83 1.39
C GLU A 44 2.07 34.07 0.06
N LEU A 45 3.21 33.39 -0.12
CA LEU A 45 3.46 32.57 -1.31
C LEU A 45 2.46 31.42 -1.43
N ALA A 46 2.15 30.72 -0.33
CA ALA A 46 1.14 29.66 -0.30
C ALA A 46 -0.23 30.18 -0.72
N LEU A 47 -0.64 31.37 -0.25
CA LEU A 47 -1.89 32.01 -0.66
C LEU A 47 -1.88 32.38 -2.16
N ARG A 48 -0.79 32.92 -2.69
CA ARG A 48 -0.65 33.19 -4.13
C ARG A 48 -0.76 31.91 -4.94
N ASN A 49 -0.12 30.83 -4.51
CA ASN A 49 -0.20 29.52 -5.15
C ASN A 49 -1.65 28.95 -5.12
N ALA A 50 -2.37 29.16 -4.04
CA ALA A 50 -3.77 28.72 -3.96
C ALA A 50 -4.71 29.59 -4.81
N LEU A 51 -4.50 30.90 -4.84
CA LEU A 51 -5.36 31.83 -5.58
C LEU A 51 -5.17 31.75 -7.11
N ARG A 52 -4.06 31.23 -7.61
CA ARG A 52 -3.80 31.08 -9.05
C ARG A 52 -4.82 30.22 -9.81
N TYR A 53 -5.61 29.42 -9.07
CA TYR A 53 -6.68 28.61 -9.66
C TYR A 53 -7.93 29.44 -10.02
N PHE A 54 -8.02 30.69 -9.57
CA PHE A 54 -9.23 31.49 -9.61
C PHE A 54 -9.07 32.84 -10.29
N PRO A 55 -10.08 33.36 -10.99
CA PRO A 55 -10.07 34.71 -11.50
C PRO A 55 -10.06 35.75 -10.34
N ALA A 56 -9.44 36.91 -10.60
CA ALA A 56 -9.21 37.97 -9.61
C ALA A 56 -10.46 38.41 -8.83
N LYS A 57 -11.65 38.35 -9.46
CA LYS A 57 -12.95 38.69 -8.80
C LYS A 57 -13.23 37.88 -7.53
N HIS A 58 -12.63 36.69 -7.38
CA HIS A 58 -12.82 35.80 -6.24
C HIS A 58 -11.71 35.90 -5.18
N HIS A 59 -10.59 36.56 -5.48
CA HIS A 59 -9.43 36.56 -4.62
C HIS A 59 -9.69 37.13 -3.24
N ALA A 60 -10.47 38.23 -3.12
CA ALA A 60 -10.73 38.88 -1.82
C ALA A 60 -11.48 37.94 -0.81
N VAL A 61 -12.38 37.11 -1.32
CA VAL A 61 -13.13 36.14 -0.51
C VAL A 61 -12.24 34.93 -0.19
N LEU A 62 -11.65 34.34 -1.23
CA LEU A 62 -10.89 33.09 -1.09
C LEU A 62 -9.59 33.26 -0.30
N ALA A 63 -8.91 34.41 -0.40
CA ALA A 63 -7.71 34.69 0.38
C ALA A 63 -7.96 34.59 1.90
N ARG A 64 -9.11 35.11 2.37
CA ARG A 64 -9.48 35.04 3.80
C ARG A 64 -9.75 33.61 4.23
N GLU A 65 -10.45 32.83 3.40
CA GLU A 65 -10.76 31.42 3.67
C GLU A 65 -9.50 30.56 3.66
N PHE A 66 -8.65 30.70 2.65
CA PHE A 66 -7.40 29.95 2.54
C PHE A 66 -6.42 30.29 3.66
N ALA A 67 -6.36 31.55 4.09
CA ALA A 67 -5.60 31.94 5.25
C ALA A 67 -6.15 31.31 6.55
N ALA A 68 -7.47 31.16 6.66
CA ALA A 68 -8.10 30.48 7.80
C ALA A 68 -7.80 28.98 7.77
N GLU A 69 -7.90 28.32 6.61
CA GLU A 69 -7.52 26.91 6.44
C GLU A 69 -6.05 26.67 6.79
N LEU A 70 -5.14 27.51 6.29
CA LEU A 70 -3.71 27.39 6.57
C LEU A 70 -3.43 27.50 8.09
N ARG A 71 -4.07 28.43 8.81
CA ARG A 71 -3.94 28.53 10.28
C ARG A 71 -4.51 27.31 11.00
N LYS A 72 -5.67 26.82 10.54
CA LYS A 72 -6.40 25.77 11.21
C LYS A 72 -5.81 24.38 10.95
N TYR A 73 -5.43 24.10 9.71
CA TYR A 73 -5.01 22.78 9.27
C TYR A 73 -3.51 22.66 8.94
N GLY A 74 -2.82 23.79 8.82
CA GLY A 74 -1.46 23.86 8.28
C GLY A 74 -1.38 23.64 6.78
N ARG A 75 -2.54 23.53 6.10
CA ARG A 75 -2.67 23.27 4.64
C ARG A 75 -3.90 24.01 4.10
N ILE A 76 -3.93 24.18 2.78
CA ILE A 76 -5.07 24.80 2.06
C ILE A 76 -5.75 23.71 1.25
N TYR A 77 -6.87 23.21 1.75
CA TYR A 77 -7.67 22.15 1.11
C TYR A 77 -8.71 22.65 0.14
N MET A 78 -9.06 23.96 0.21
CA MET A 78 -10.11 24.61 -0.59
C MET A 78 -11.49 23.95 -0.40
N TYR A 79 -11.89 23.73 0.84
CA TYR A 79 -13.12 23.00 1.22
C TYR A 79 -14.40 23.50 0.53
N ARG A 80 -14.49 24.81 0.27
CA ARG A 80 -15.62 25.39 -0.47
C ARG A 80 -15.87 24.68 -1.80
N LEU A 81 -14.81 24.19 -2.46
CA LEU A 81 -14.88 23.56 -3.78
C LEU A 81 -15.19 22.06 -3.73
N ARG A 82 -15.26 21.46 -2.56
CA ARG A 82 -15.65 20.06 -2.43
C ARG A 82 -17.01 19.86 -3.10
N PRO A 83 -17.17 18.88 -4.00
CA PRO A 83 -18.47 18.59 -4.61
C PRO A 83 -19.55 18.25 -3.57
N ASP A 84 -20.82 18.46 -3.94
CA ASP A 84 -21.97 18.13 -3.09
C ASP A 84 -22.47 16.69 -3.32
N TYR A 85 -21.98 16.01 -4.36
CA TYR A 85 -22.28 14.60 -4.58
C TYR A 85 -21.39 13.69 -3.72
N GLU A 86 -21.90 12.51 -3.43
CA GLU A 86 -21.19 11.49 -2.68
C GLU A 86 -20.08 10.88 -3.53
N MET A 87 -18.88 10.76 -2.95
CA MET A 87 -17.73 10.12 -3.58
C MET A 87 -17.86 8.61 -3.46
N HIS A 88 -18.05 7.93 -4.59
CA HIS A 88 -18.01 6.48 -4.73
C HIS A 88 -17.79 6.11 -6.21
N ALA A 89 -17.28 4.91 -6.46
CA ALA A 89 -17.20 4.38 -7.82
C ALA A 89 -18.60 4.13 -8.37
N ARG A 90 -18.94 4.82 -9.44
CA ARG A 90 -20.19 4.64 -10.21
C ARG A 90 -19.94 3.68 -11.38
N PRO A 91 -20.98 3.03 -11.95
CA PRO A 91 -20.84 2.35 -13.21
C PRO A 91 -20.16 3.23 -14.27
N ILE A 92 -19.25 2.65 -15.05
CA ILE A 92 -18.38 3.41 -15.96
C ILE A 92 -19.15 4.30 -16.94
N ASP A 93 -20.34 3.87 -17.38
CA ASP A 93 -21.17 4.59 -18.34
C ASP A 93 -21.86 5.84 -17.75
N GLU A 94 -21.82 6.04 -16.43
CA GLU A 94 -22.32 7.26 -15.78
C GLU A 94 -21.33 8.43 -15.86
N TYR A 95 -20.06 8.18 -16.19
CA TYR A 95 -19.05 9.23 -16.28
C TYR A 95 -19.10 9.99 -17.61
N PRO A 96 -19.00 11.35 -17.59
CA PRO A 96 -19.14 12.18 -18.78
C PRO A 96 -17.82 12.25 -19.58
N ALA A 97 -17.25 11.12 -19.96
CA ALA A 97 -15.98 11.04 -20.66
C ALA A 97 -16.17 10.77 -22.17
N LYS A 98 -15.22 11.21 -23.00
CA LYS A 98 -15.20 10.96 -24.45
C LYS A 98 -14.52 9.63 -24.82
N CYS A 99 -13.76 9.03 -23.89
CA CYS A 99 -13.16 7.72 -24.08
C CYS A 99 -13.29 6.89 -22.79
N ARG A 100 -13.38 5.57 -22.93
CA ARG A 100 -13.58 4.63 -21.81
C ARG A 100 -12.43 4.67 -20.80
N GLN A 101 -11.22 4.92 -21.26
CA GLN A 101 -10.02 5.03 -20.42
C GLN A 101 -10.15 6.21 -19.44
N ALA A 102 -10.60 7.36 -19.91
CA ALA A 102 -10.83 8.53 -19.05
C ALA A 102 -11.97 8.27 -18.03
N ALA A 103 -13.05 7.61 -18.46
CA ALA A 103 -14.14 7.22 -17.55
C ALA A 103 -13.65 6.28 -16.43
N ALA A 104 -12.83 5.28 -16.78
CA ALA A 104 -12.24 4.36 -15.81
C ALA A 104 -11.33 5.10 -14.81
N ILE A 105 -10.52 6.05 -15.24
CA ILE A 105 -9.68 6.86 -14.36
C ILE A 105 -10.54 7.70 -13.41
N MET A 106 -11.63 8.33 -13.87
CA MET A 106 -12.57 9.06 -13.01
C MET A 106 -13.19 8.15 -11.95
N LEU A 107 -13.59 6.93 -12.33
CA LEU A 107 -14.14 5.92 -11.43
C LEU A 107 -13.12 5.59 -10.34
N MET A 108 -11.87 5.32 -10.71
CA MET A 108 -10.81 4.97 -9.76
C MET A 108 -10.45 6.13 -8.81
N ILE A 109 -10.45 7.38 -9.30
CA ILE A 109 -10.27 8.57 -8.46
C ILE A 109 -11.39 8.65 -7.42
N GLN A 110 -12.66 8.49 -7.82
CA GLN A 110 -13.79 8.55 -6.89
C GLN A 110 -13.81 7.37 -5.91
N ASN A 111 -13.41 6.17 -6.35
CA ASN A 111 -13.23 5.04 -5.44
C ASN A 111 -12.20 5.33 -4.34
N ASN A 112 -11.08 5.96 -4.68
CA ASN A 112 -10.04 6.33 -3.71
C ASN A 112 -10.48 7.40 -2.72
N LEU A 113 -11.55 8.14 -3.01
CA LEU A 113 -12.12 9.18 -2.16
C LEU A 113 -13.46 8.78 -1.51
N ASP A 114 -13.93 7.55 -1.74
CA ASP A 114 -15.12 7.00 -1.09
C ASP A 114 -14.92 6.97 0.43
N LYS A 115 -15.92 7.44 1.19
CA LYS A 115 -15.90 7.44 2.66
C LYS A 115 -15.72 6.04 3.28
N ALA A 116 -16.10 4.99 2.55
CA ALA A 116 -15.88 3.61 2.97
C ALA A 116 -14.43 3.14 2.74
N VAL A 117 -13.71 3.78 1.83
CA VAL A 117 -12.34 3.46 1.40
C VAL A 117 -11.32 4.39 2.03
N ALA A 118 -11.55 5.71 1.93
CA ALA A 118 -10.62 6.75 2.34
C ALA A 118 -10.64 7.00 3.86
N GLN A 119 -9.45 7.26 4.41
CA GLN A 119 -9.28 7.57 5.83
C GLN A 119 -9.82 8.97 6.16
N HIS A 120 -9.48 9.98 5.35
CA HIS A 120 -9.90 11.37 5.51
C HIS A 120 -10.33 11.95 4.15
N PRO A 121 -11.50 11.52 3.62
CA PRO A 121 -11.92 11.88 2.26
C PRO A 121 -12.12 13.38 2.08
N HIS A 122 -12.47 14.13 3.13
CA HIS A 122 -12.63 15.58 3.09
C HIS A 122 -11.30 16.31 2.86
N GLU A 123 -10.21 15.76 3.28
CA GLU A 123 -8.83 16.22 3.07
C GLU A 123 -8.12 15.49 1.92
N LEU A 124 -8.88 14.73 1.11
CA LEU A 124 -8.36 14.01 -0.06
C LEU A 124 -7.30 12.95 0.28
N ILE A 125 -7.33 12.43 1.51
CA ILE A 125 -6.39 11.44 2.03
C ILE A 125 -7.04 10.05 2.01
N THR A 126 -6.47 9.13 1.24
CA THR A 126 -6.96 7.77 1.14
C THR A 126 -6.50 6.91 2.31
N TYR A 127 -5.20 6.83 2.58
CA TYR A 127 -4.67 6.07 3.73
C TYR A 127 -3.32 6.61 4.20
N GLY A 128 -2.79 6.05 5.31
CA GLY A 128 -1.45 6.36 5.83
C GLY A 128 -1.31 7.76 6.41
N GLY A 129 -2.41 8.40 6.80
CA GLY A 129 -2.43 9.70 7.46
C GLY A 129 -2.09 10.90 6.57
N ASN A 130 -1.33 10.70 5.50
CA ASN A 130 -0.81 11.76 4.62
C ASN A 130 -0.94 11.43 3.13
N GLY A 131 -1.26 10.19 2.77
CA GLY A 131 -1.30 9.73 1.39
C GLY A 131 -2.44 10.37 0.61
N ALA A 132 -2.16 11.51 0.00
CA ALA A 132 -3.14 12.33 -0.69
C ALA A 132 -3.28 11.92 -2.17
N VAL A 133 -4.52 11.91 -2.66
CA VAL A 133 -4.84 11.79 -4.09
C VAL A 133 -4.63 13.12 -4.78
N PHE A 134 -5.03 14.21 -4.14
CA PHE A 134 -4.81 15.60 -4.53
C PHE A 134 -4.46 16.44 -3.30
N GLN A 135 -3.86 17.60 -3.51
CA GLN A 135 -3.58 18.53 -2.41
C GLN A 135 -4.82 19.35 -2.00
N ASN A 136 -5.72 19.62 -2.94
CA ASN A 136 -6.89 20.46 -2.73
C ASN A 136 -8.02 20.14 -3.72
N TRP A 137 -9.22 20.61 -3.42
CA TRP A 137 -10.42 20.34 -4.20
C TRP A 137 -10.45 21.02 -5.59
N ALA A 138 -9.69 22.09 -5.81
CA ALA A 138 -9.56 22.68 -7.15
C ALA A 138 -8.81 21.73 -8.09
N GLN A 139 -7.80 21.05 -7.61
CA GLN A 139 -7.07 20.03 -8.39
C GLN A 139 -7.99 18.88 -8.79
N TYR A 140 -8.78 18.35 -7.85
CA TYR A 140 -9.79 17.33 -8.16
C TYR A 140 -10.75 17.78 -9.27
N ARG A 141 -11.35 18.96 -9.12
CA ARG A 141 -12.30 19.49 -10.10
C ARG A 141 -11.70 19.69 -11.48
N LEU A 142 -10.50 20.24 -11.56
CA LEU A 142 -9.79 20.42 -12.83
C LEU A 142 -9.42 19.08 -13.47
N THR A 143 -8.97 18.11 -12.68
CA THR A 143 -8.65 16.78 -13.19
C THR A 143 -9.87 16.10 -13.78
N MET A 144 -10.99 16.10 -13.06
CA MET A 144 -12.24 15.51 -13.54
C MET A 144 -12.75 16.21 -14.81
N LYS A 145 -12.63 17.54 -14.89
CA LYS A 145 -12.94 18.31 -16.10
C LYS A 145 -12.06 17.87 -17.28
N TYR A 146 -10.74 17.86 -17.11
CA TYR A 146 -9.83 17.46 -18.19
C TYR A 146 -10.09 16.02 -18.65
N LEU A 147 -10.37 15.10 -17.74
CA LEU A 147 -10.75 13.73 -18.08
C LEU A 147 -12.07 13.68 -18.86
N SER A 148 -13.04 14.58 -18.58
CA SER A 148 -14.30 14.66 -19.33
C SER A 148 -14.11 15.19 -20.76
N GLU A 149 -13.09 15.99 -20.99
CA GLU A 149 -12.75 16.60 -22.27
C GLU A 149 -11.76 15.79 -23.11
N MET A 150 -11.00 14.91 -22.45
CA MET A 150 -9.92 14.12 -23.02
C MET A 150 -10.39 13.20 -24.14
N THR A 151 -9.61 13.15 -25.21
CA THR A 151 -9.74 12.15 -26.27
C THR A 151 -8.67 11.06 -26.11
N ASP A 152 -8.74 10.02 -26.93
CA ASP A 152 -7.73 8.96 -27.01
C ASP A 152 -6.37 9.43 -27.60
N ARG A 153 -6.30 10.68 -28.08
CA ARG A 153 -5.11 11.32 -28.65
C ARG A 153 -4.53 12.41 -27.74
N GLN A 154 -4.78 12.30 -26.44
CA GLN A 154 -4.28 13.27 -25.47
C GLN A 154 -3.75 12.56 -24.23
N THR A 155 -2.76 13.17 -23.59
CA THR A 155 -2.23 12.77 -22.28
C THR A 155 -2.41 13.93 -21.30
N LEU A 156 -3.02 13.67 -20.16
CA LEU A 156 -3.07 14.58 -19.02
C LEU A 156 -1.77 14.44 -18.22
N VAL A 157 -1.04 15.53 -18.08
CA VAL A 157 0.19 15.58 -17.27
C VAL A 157 -0.12 16.16 -15.90
N MET A 158 0.32 15.45 -14.84
CA MET A 158 0.02 15.82 -13.45
C MET A 158 1.28 15.91 -12.60
N TYR A 159 1.45 17.05 -11.95
CA TYR A 159 2.54 17.33 -11.01
C TYR A 159 2.00 17.46 -9.58
N SER A 160 2.28 16.50 -8.73
CA SER A 160 1.87 16.52 -7.31
C SER A 160 0.40 16.91 -7.12
N GLY A 161 -0.50 16.22 -7.85
CA GLY A 161 -1.94 16.44 -7.84
C GLY A 161 -2.43 17.58 -8.75
N HIS A 162 -1.55 18.49 -9.18
CA HIS A 162 -1.94 19.58 -10.10
C HIS A 162 -2.01 19.10 -11.56
N PRO A 163 -3.19 19.16 -12.20
CA PRO A 163 -3.31 18.86 -13.62
C PRO A 163 -2.72 20.01 -14.45
N LEU A 164 -1.52 19.80 -14.96
CA LEU A 164 -0.82 20.83 -15.75
C LEU A 164 -1.53 21.12 -17.07
N GLY A 165 -2.07 20.08 -17.72
CA GLY A 165 -2.83 20.22 -18.95
C GLY A 165 -2.91 18.97 -19.79
N LEU A 166 -3.76 19.01 -20.82
CA LEU A 166 -3.90 17.99 -21.87
C LEU A 166 -2.92 18.29 -23.00
N PHE A 167 -2.04 17.34 -23.30
CA PHE A 167 -1.08 17.44 -24.38
C PHE A 167 -1.44 16.49 -25.52
N PRO A 168 -1.24 16.87 -26.79
CA PRO A 168 -1.41 15.96 -27.93
C PRO A 168 -0.54 14.69 -27.76
N SER A 169 -1.12 13.54 -28.08
CA SER A 169 -0.48 12.24 -27.96
C SER A 169 -1.06 11.26 -28.98
N HIS A 170 -0.87 9.98 -28.79
CA HIS A 170 -1.40 8.91 -29.65
C HIS A 170 -2.07 7.80 -28.80
N PRO A 171 -2.89 6.93 -29.41
CA PRO A 171 -3.68 5.94 -28.65
C PRO A 171 -2.86 4.99 -27.76
N ASP A 172 -1.62 4.66 -28.13
CA ASP A 172 -0.76 3.78 -27.33
C ASP A 172 -0.09 4.48 -26.15
N ALA A 173 -0.05 5.82 -26.11
CA ALA A 173 0.50 6.55 -24.99
C ALA A 173 -0.45 6.52 -23.78
N PRO A 174 0.07 6.66 -22.55
CA PRO A 174 -0.76 6.80 -21.36
C PRO A 174 -1.73 7.99 -21.47
N ARG A 175 -2.95 7.79 -20.99
CA ARG A 175 -3.94 8.89 -20.83
C ARG A 175 -3.56 9.85 -19.72
N VAL A 176 -2.89 9.35 -18.66
CA VAL A 176 -2.44 10.18 -17.54
C VAL A 176 -1.01 9.76 -17.15
N VAL A 177 -0.17 10.75 -16.90
CA VAL A 177 1.17 10.57 -16.32
C VAL A 177 1.25 11.40 -15.04
N VAL A 178 1.51 10.75 -13.92
CA VAL A 178 1.53 11.36 -12.57
C VAL A 178 2.94 11.30 -11.99
N THR A 179 3.40 12.43 -11.47
CA THR A 179 4.59 12.47 -10.61
C THR A 179 4.22 13.12 -9.28
N ASN A 180 4.59 12.50 -8.16
CA ASN A 180 4.34 13.04 -6.83
C ASN A 180 5.62 13.05 -6.00
N GLY A 181 5.89 14.16 -5.29
CA GLY A 181 6.97 14.24 -4.33
C GLY A 181 8.37 14.11 -4.92
N MET A 182 8.55 14.33 -6.21
CA MET A 182 9.84 14.21 -6.90
C MET A 182 10.73 15.42 -6.63
N VAL A 183 11.25 15.50 -5.40
CA VAL A 183 12.09 16.58 -4.91
C VAL A 183 13.56 16.28 -5.21
N ILE A 184 14.31 17.29 -5.61
CA ILE A 184 15.76 17.18 -5.88
C ILE A 184 16.50 16.71 -4.61
N PRO A 185 17.38 15.69 -4.67
CA PRO A 185 17.92 15.02 -3.49
C PRO A 185 18.52 15.93 -2.41
N ASN A 186 19.28 16.95 -2.76
CA ASN A 186 19.88 17.86 -1.77
C ASN A 186 18.88 18.77 -1.05
N TYR A 187 17.62 18.81 -1.51
CA TYR A 187 16.52 19.59 -0.95
C TYR A 187 15.42 18.70 -0.39
N SER A 188 15.74 17.43 -0.05
CA SER A 188 14.81 16.37 0.34
C SER A 188 14.92 16.01 1.81
N LYS A 189 15.06 16.98 2.69
CA LYS A 189 14.97 16.77 4.14
C LYS A 189 13.49 16.73 4.57
N PRO A 190 13.15 16.10 5.69
CA PRO A 190 11.76 16.03 6.17
C PRO A 190 11.03 17.39 6.21
N ASP A 191 11.69 18.44 6.71
CA ASP A 191 11.11 19.78 6.77
C ASP A 191 10.95 20.43 5.38
N ASP A 192 11.78 20.06 4.40
CA ASP A 192 11.65 20.58 3.03
C ASP A 192 10.37 20.06 2.38
N TRP A 193 10.04 18.78 2.54
CA TRP A 193 8.77 18.21 2.04
C TRP A 193 7.56 18.82 2.72
N GLU A 194 7.58 18.95 4.06
CA GLU A 194 6.49 19.57 4.79
C GLU A 194 6.27 21.01 4.32
N ARG A 195 7.35 21.75 4.07
CA ARG A 195 7.31 23.14 3.54
C ARG A 195 6.72 23.16 2.12
N MET A 196 7.21 22.33 1.20
CA MET A 196 6.73 22.30 -0.18
C MET A 196 5.27 21.85 -0.27
N ASN A 197 4.85 20.94 0.60
CA ASN A 197 3.45 20.53 0.69
C ASN A 197 2.58 21.68 1.23
N ALA A 198 3.03 22.42 2.25
CA ALA A 198 2.30 23.56 2.77
C ALA A 198 2.20 24.73 1.77
N LEU A 199 3.23 24.89 0.92
CA LEU A 199 3.22 25.84 -0.21
C LEU A 199 2.28 25.41 -1.36
N GLY A 200 1.78 24.18 -1.35
CA GLY A 200 0.94 23.63 -2.39
C GLY A 200 1.68 23.33 -3.71
N VAL A 201 2.97 22.97 -3.65
CA VAL A 201 3.82 22.71 -4.84
C VAL A 201 4.30 21.27 -4.94
N SER A 202 4.27 20.51 -3.85
CA SER A 202 4.59 19.09 -3.85
C SER A 202 3.66 18.32 -2.92
N GLN A 203 3.36 17.08 -3.25
CA GLN A 203 2.58 16.20 -2.39
C GLN A 203 3.23 14.83 -2.22
N TYR A 204 2.98 14.23 -1.09
CA TYR A 204 3.29 12.86 -0.79
C TYR A 204 2.26 11.93 -1.46
N GLY A 205 2.70 11.21 -2.46
CA GLY A 205 1.90 10.18 -3.12
C GLY A 205 2.18 8.82 -2.52
N GLN A 206 1.34 8.35 -1.60
CA GLN A 206 1.55 7.06 -0.97
C GLN A 206 1.08 5.92 -1.88
N MET A 207 2.05 5.17 -2.42
CA MET A 207 1.84 3.92 -3.17
C MET A 207 0.57 3.93 -4.04
N THR A 208 -0.32 2.95 -3.89
CA THR A 208 -1.53 2.78 -4.71
C THR A 208 -2.54 3.93 -4.62
N ALA A 209 -2.57 4.69 -3.53
CA ALA A 209 -3.45 5.87 -3.44
C ALA A 209 -3.05 6.93 -4.48
N GLY A 210 -1.75 7.19 -4.62
CA GLY A 210 -1.23 8.17 -5.57
C GLY A 210 -1.41 7.80 -7.04
N SER A 211 -1.61 6.52 -7.34
CA SER A 211 -1.94 6.02 -8.69
C SER A 211 -3.41 5.70 -8.89
N TYR A 212 -4.27 6.06 -7.96
CA TYR A 212 -5.71 5.78 -8.01
C TYR A 212 -6.06 4.28 -7.99
N MET A 213 -5.13 3.40 -7.57
CA MET A 213 -5.30 1.94 -7.58
C MET A 213 -5.58 1.33 -6.21
N TYR A 214 -5.87 2.14 -5.18
CA TYR A 214 -6.27 1.61 -3.88
C TYR A 214 -7.69 1.04 -3.93
N ILE A 215 -7.84 -0.23 -3.60
CA ILE A 215 -9.09 -0.99 -3.68
C ILE A 215 -9.69 -1.32 -2.30
N GLY A 216 -9.32 -0.55 -1.29
CA GLY A 216 -9.70 -0.82 0.08
C GLY A 216 -8.78 -1.82 0.80
N PRO A 217 -9.19 -2.31 1.97
CA PRO A 217 -8.32 -3.06 2.87
C PRO A 217 -7.99 -4.49 2.40
N GLN A 218 -8.65 -5.01 1.36
CA GLN A 218 -8.40 -6.39 0.91
C GLN A 218 -6.96 -6.62 0.44
N GLY A 219 -6.27 -5.58 -0.05
CA GLY A 219 -4.86 -5.67 -0.45
C GLY A 219 -3.95 -6.05 0.71
N ILE A 220 -4.11 -5.37 1.85
CA ILE A 220 -3.32 -5.67 3.05
C ILE A 220 -3.75 -6.98 3.70
N VAL A 221 -5.05 -7.34 3.66
CA VAL A 221 -5.50 -8.66 4.15
C VAL A 221 -4.84 -9.77 3.35
N HIS A 222 -4.81 -9.65 2.01
CA HIS A 222 -4.15 -10.62 1.16
C HIS A 222 -2.65 -10.72 1.45
N GLY A 223 -1.92 -9.60 1.45
CA GLY A 223 -0.48 -9.58 1.73
C GLY A 223 -0.13 -10.17 3.11
N THR A 224 -0.94 -9.85 4.13
CA THR A 224 -0.75 -10.42 5.48
C THR A 224 -1.08 -11.92 5.49
N THR A 225 -2.13 -12.37 4.82
CA THR A 225 -2.48 -13.80 4.71
C THR A 225 -1.32 -14.59 4.11
N ILE A 226 -0.82 -14.16 2.95
CA ILE A 226 0.31 -14.81 2.28
C ILE A 226 1.56 -14.81 3.16
N THR A 227 1.85 -13.69 3.84
CA THR A 227 2.98 -13.59 4.77
C THR A 227 2.85 -14.59 5.92
N VAL A 228 1.70 -14.67 6.59
CA VAL A 228 1.47 -15.57 7.72
C VAL A 228 1.51 -17.04 7.28
N MET A 229 0.90 -17.39 6.14
CA MET A 229 0.94 -18.76 5.59
C MET A 229 2.37 -19.22 5.32
N ASN A 230 3.20 -18.35 4.74
CA ASN A 230 4.58 -18.69 4.43
C ASN A 230 5.50 -18.65 5.65
N ALA A 231 5.27 -17.74 6.60
CA ALA A 231 5.93 -17.77 7.90
C ALA A 231 5.64 -19.09 8.66
N ALA A 232 4.35 -19.53 8.64
CA ALA A 232 3.96 -20.80 9.22
C ALA A 232 4.64 -21.99 8.52
N ARG A 233 4.68 -21.98 7.19
CA ARG A 233 5.35 -23.05 6.38
C ARG A 233 6.84 -23.17 6.72
N LYS A 234 7.56 -22.07 6.99
CA LYS A 234 8.95 -22.08 7.48
C LYS A 234 9.11 -22.74 8.85
N ARG A 235 8.03 -22.83 9.62
CA ARG A 235 8.00 -23.42 10.97
C ARG A 235 7.44 -24.84 11.01
N PHE A 236 7.03 -25.39 9.86
CA PHE A 236 6.59 -26.78 9.82
C PHE A 236 7.76 -27.72 10.12
N THR A 237 7.56 -28.60 11.09
CA THR A 237 8.53 -29.62 11.51
C THR A 237 7.84 -30.98 11.62
N GLY A 238 8.55 -32.06 11.34
CA GLY A 238 8.00 -33.41 11.31
C GLY A 238 6.86 -33.53 10.28
N ASP A 239 5.75 -34.13 10.68
CA ASP A 239 4.59 -34.34 9.80
C ASP A 239 3.60 -33.14 9.76
N ARG A 240 4.00 -31.98 10.26
CA ARG A 240 3.14 -30.80 10.28
C ARG A 240 2.98 -30.21 8.89
N THR A 241 1.76 -30.24 8.36
CA THR A 241 1.39 -29.70 7.04
C THR A 241 0.38 -28.56 7.12
N SER A 242 0.00 -28.12 8.34
CA SER A 242 -1.04 -27.11 8.58
C SER A 242 -0.65 -26.14 9.68
N ALA A 243 -1.07 -24.89 9.52
CA ALA A 243 -0.91 -23.83 10.52
C ALA A 243 -1.87 -23.93 11.71
N ARG A 244 -2.83 -24.86 11.70
CA ARG A 244 -3.81 -25.01 12.79
C ARG A 244 -3.14 -25.27 14.14
N GLY A 245 -3.56 -24.47 15.13
CA GLY A 245 -2.98 -24.49 16.48
C GLY A 245 -1.63 -23.76 16.60
N MET A 246 -1.12 -23.11 15.54
CA MET A 246 -0.04 -22.14 15.67
C MET A 246 -0.56 -20.84 16.26
N LEU A 247 0.21 -20.23 17.14
CA LEU A 247 -0.09 -18.93 17.73
C LEU A 247 0.70 -17.82 17.01
N PHE A 248 -0.04 -16.92 16.37
CA PHE A 248 0.49 -15.69 15.80
C PHE A 248 0.13 -14.49 16.67
N VAL A 249 1.13 -13.73 17.09
CA VAL A 249 0.95 -12.53 17.94
C VAL A 249 1.48 -11.30 17.25
N SER A 250 0.68 -10.23 17.27
CA SER A 250 1.04 -8.94 16.66
C SER A 250 0.32 -7.77 17.33
N SER A 251 0.41 -6.58 16.76
CA SER A 251 -0.16 -5.36 17.33
C SER A 251 -0.73 -4.42 16.27
N GLY A 252 -1.66 -3.61 16.72
CA GLY A 252 -2.36 -2.61 15.92
C GLY A 252 -3.63 -3.15 15.24
N LEU A 253 -4.73 -2.38 15.38
CA LEU A 253 -6.02 -2.62 14.71
C LEU A 253 -6.50 -1.37 13.95
N GLY A 254 -5.57 -0.51 13.58
CA GLY A 254 -5.80 0.70 12.79
C GLY A 254 -6.20 0.44 11.33
N GLY A 255 -5.90 1.38 10.45
CA GLY A 255 -6.24 1.31 9.03
C GLY A 255 -5.60 0.11 8.32
N MET A 256 -4.29 -0.01 8.40
CA MET A 256 -3.50 -1.08 7.78
C MET A 256 -3.45 -2.33 8.67
N SER A 257 -3.04 -2.16 9.91
CA SER A 257 -2.83 -3.25 10.87
C SER A 257 -4.11 -4.02 11.23
N GLY A 258 -5.27 -3.41 11.11
CA GLY A 258 -6.57 -4.05 11.34
C GLY A 258 -6.87 -5.24 10.42
N ALA A 259 -6.07 -5.46 9.39
CA ALA A 259 -6.16 -6.62 8.51
C ALA A 259 -5.66 -7.92 9.15
N GLN A 260 -4.80 -7.85 10.17
CA GLN A 260 -4.10 -9.00 10.73
C GLN A 260 -4.99 -10.10 11.31
N PRO A 261 -6.05 -9.78 12.10
CA PRO A 261 -6.94 -10.82 12.63
C PRO A 261 -7.63 -11.60 11.52
N LYS A 262 -8.15 -10.88 10.52
CA LYS A 262 -8.80 -11.50 9.36
C LYS A 262 -7.85 -12.38 8.55
N ALA A 263 -6.62 -11.90 8.35
CA ALA A 263 -5.57 -12.65 7.68
C ALA A 263 -5.19 -13.90 8.49
N GLY A 264 -5.14 -13.82 9.82
CA GLY A 264 -4.91 -14.95 10.71
C GLY A 264 -5.98 -16.03 10.53
N ASN A 265 -7.25 -15.64 10.48
CA ASN A 265 -8.35 -16.56 10.26
C ASN A 265 -8.24 -17.26 8.89
N ILE A 266 -7.95 -16.51 7.82
CA ILE A 266 -7.78 -17.10 6.47
C ILE A 266 -6.56 -18.03 6.43
N SER A 267 -5.49 -17.70 7.13
CA SER A 267 -4.28 -18.53 7.23
C SER A 267 -4.44 -19.76 8.12
N GLY A 268 -5.51 -19.84 8.89
CA GLY A 268 -5.82 -21.00 9.76
C GLY A 268 -5.08 -21.03 11.10
N VAL A 269 -4.59 -19.90 11.60
CA VAL A 269 -3.89 -19.77 12.89
C VAL A 269 -4.81 -19.30 14.02
N VAL A 270 -4.35 -19.42 15.26
CA VAL A 270 -4.84 -18.62 16.40
C VAL A 270 -4.11 -17.30 16.34
N SER A 271 -4.79 -16.18 16.11
CA SER A 271 -4.16 -14.87 16.08
C SER A 271 -4.54 -14.03 17.29
N VAL A 272 -3.56 -13.33 17.86
CA VAL A 272 -3.74 -12.40 18.99
C VAL A 272 -3.16 -11.05 18.60
N VAL A 273 -3.97 -10.00 18.64
CA VAL A 273 -3.54 -8.65 18.25
C VAL A 273 -3.89 -7.65 19.34
N ALA A 274 -2.88 -6.92 19.85
CA ALA A 274 -3.08 -5.87 20.83
C ALA A 274 -3.43 -4.54 20.16
N GLU A 275 -4.39 -3.80 20.73
CA GLU A 275 -4.76 -2.44 20.30
C GLU A 275 -5.14 -1.59 21.52
N ILE A 276 -4.40 -0.51 21.75
CA ILE A 276 -4.66 0.38 22.89
C ILE A 276 -5.86 1.30 22.68
N ASN A 277 -6.24 1.58 21.43
CA ASN A 277 -7.41 2.39 21.11
C ASN A 277 -8.69 1.53 21.11
N PRO A 278 -9.56 1.65 22.13
CA PRO A 278 -10.73 0.78 22.25
C PRO A 278 -11.74 0.99 21.10
N LYS A 279 -11.77 2.19 20.49
CA LYS A 279 -12.64 2.46 19.34
C LYS A 279 -12.16 1.72 18.09
N ALA A 280 -10.85 1.64 17.88
CA ALA A 280 -10.28 0.90 16.75
C ALA A 280 -10.55 -0.61 16.89
N ALA A 281 -10.31 -1.17 18.07
CA ALA A 281 -10.58 -2.59 18.36
C ALA A 281 -12.07 -2.94 18.17
N ARG A 282 -12.97 -2.15 18.74
CA ARG A 282 -14.43 -2.34 18.63
C ARG A 282 -14.90 -2.25 17.18
N LYS A 283 -14.37 -1.28 16.40
CA LYS A 283 -14.67 -1.16 14.97
C LYS A 283 -14.34 -2.44 14.20
N ARG A 284 -13.19 -3.07 14.47
CA ARG A 284 -12.80 -4.31 13.78
C ARG A 284 -13.65 -5.51 14.20
N PHE A 285 -14.07 -5.55 15.45
CA PHE A 285 -15.03 -6.55 15.94
C PHE A 285 -16.40 -6.40 15.28
N GLU A 286 -16.96 -5.20 15.24
CA GLU A 286 -18.24 -4.91 14.58
C GLU A 286 -18.22 -5.19 13.07
N GLN A 287 -17.06 -5.05 12.43
CA GLN A 287 -16.85 -5.42 11.02
C GLN A 287 -16.70 -6.94 10.81
N GLY A 288 -16.66 -7.75 11.87
CA GLY A 288 -16.42 -9.20 11.78
C GLY A 288 -14.98 -9.55 11.33
N TRP A 289 -14.03 -8.70 11.66
CA TRP A 289 -12.61 -8.93 11.37
C TRP A 289 -11.85 -9.50 12.55
N VAL A 290 -12.36 -9.27 13.75
CA VAL A 290 -11.95 -9.86 15.04
C VAL A 290 -13.12 -10.67 15.57
N ASP A 291 -12.85 -11.89 16.03
CA ASP A 291 -13.89 -12.77 16.55
C ASP A 291 -14.21 -12.49 18.03
N GLU A 292 -13.21 -12.14 18.84
CA GLU A 292 -13.38 -11.90 20.28
C GLU A 292 -12.57 -10.68 20.73
N LEU A 293 -13.16 -9.88 21.66
CA LEU A 293 -12.50 -8.75 22.34
C LEU A 293 -12.26 -9.10 23.81
N HIS A 294 -11.04 -8.85 24.31
CA HIS A 294 -10.64 -9.04 25.69
C HIS A 294 -10.00 -7.76 26.24
N GLU A 295 -10.50 -7.27 27.37
CA GLU A 295 -9.95 -6.10 28.08
C GLU A 295 -9.00 -6.53 29.22
N SER A 296 -8.96 -7.82 29.55
CA SER A 296 -8.14 -8.38 30.62
C SER A 296 -7.22 -9.47 30.08
N LEU A 297 -5.92 -9.38 30.41
CA LEU A 297 -4.97 -10.46 30.14
C LEU A 297 -5.26 -11.72 30.96
N ASP A 298 -5.88 -11.60 32.14
CA ASP A 298 -6.26 -12.75 32.97
C ASP A 298 -7.37 -13.60 32.32
N GLU A 299 -8.21 -13.00 31.49
CA GLU A 299 -9.19 -13.70 30.66
C GLU A 299 -8.58 -14.20 29.35
N LEU A 300 -7.76 -13.38 28.71
CA LEU A 300 -7.18 -13.68 27.40
C LEU A 300 -6.20 -14.86 27.45
N ILE A 301 -5.32 -14.94 28.44
CA ILE A 301 -4.29 -15.99 28.52
C ILE A 301 -4.88 -17.40 28.57
N PRO A 302 -5.88 -17.71 29.47
CA PRO A 302 -6.56 -19.00 29.43
C PRO A 302 -7.24 -19.30 28.09
N ARG A 303 -7.84 -18.26 27.46
CA ARG A 303 -8.50 -18.39 26.15
C ARG A 303 -7.50 -18.75 25.05
N ILE A 304 -6.31 -18.12 25.05
CA ILE A 304 -5.21 -18.47 24.11
C ILE A 304 -4.83 -19.94 24.29
N ARG A 305 -4.58 -20.39 25.52
CA ARG A 305 -4.21 -21.79 25.80
C ARG A 305 -5.27 -22.77 25.31
N GLN A 306 -6.55 -22.46 25.51
CA GLN A 306 -7.66 -23.26 25.02
C GLN A 306 -7.65 -23.34 23.48
N ALA A 307 -7.58 -22.18 22.78
CA ALA A 307 -7.63 -22.10 21.32
C ALA A 307 -6.47 -22.86 20.68
N VAL A 308 -5.24 -22.71 21.18
CA VAL A 308 -4.06 -23.44 20.71
C VAL A 308 -4.23 -24.96 20.92
N LYS A 309 -4.67 -25.37 22.10
CA LYS A 309 -4.90 -26.80 22.44
C LYS A 309 -5.95 -27.46 21.56
N SER A 310 -7.06 -26.77 21.28
CA SER A 310 -8.15 -27.27 20.44
C SER A 310 -7.91 -27.03 18.94
N LYS A 311 -6.78 -26.40 18.56
CA LYS A 311 -6.43 -26.06 17.18
C LYS A 311 -7.52 -25.26 16.49
N GLU A 312 -8.11 -24.32 17.19
CA GLU A 312 -9.10 -23.41 16.66
C GLU A 312 -8.52 -22.51 15.58
N VAL A 313 -9.39 -21.94 14.75
CA VAL A 313 -9.09 -20.83 13.88
C VAL A 313 -9.90 -19.66 14.42
N VAL A 314 -9.22 -18.75 15.13
CA VAL A 314 -9.88 -17.67 15.86
C VAL A 314 -8.95 -16.47 15.97
N SER A 315 -9.52 -15.27 15.90
CA SER A 315 -8.82 -14.02 16.12
C SER A 315 -9.27 -13.35 17.43
N LEU A 316 -8.31 -13.10 18.30
CA LEU A 316 -8.49 -12.52 19.62
C LEU A 316 -7.85 -11.13 19.65
N ALA A 317 -8.58 -10.12 20.05
CA ALA A 317 -8.03 -8.78 20.26
C ALA A 317 -7.86 -8.49 21.75
N TYR A 318 -6.68 -8.04 22.13
CA TYR A 318 -6.43 -7.45 23.45
C TYR A 318 -6.63 -5.94 23.38
N VAL A 319 -7.59 -5.41 24.09
CA VAL A 319 -7.82 -3.97 24.22
C VAL A 319 -6.90 -3.43 25.30
N GLY A 320 -5.65 -3.15 24.94
CA GLY A 320 -4.60 -2.73 25.85
C GLY A 320 -3.25 -2.52 25.14
N ASN A 321 -2.23 -2.24 25.95
CA ASN A 321 -0.90 -1.97 25.40
C ASN A 321 -0.22 -3.27 24.93
N VAL A 322 0.45 -3.18 23.80
CA VAL A 322 1.16 -4.32 23.20
C VAL A 322 2.30 -4.85 24.07
N VAL A 323 2.97 -3.97 24.82
CA VAL A 323 4.07 -4.38 25.72
C VAL A 323 3.54 -5.27 26.83
N ASP A 324 2.40 -4.92 27.44
CA ASP A 324 1.77 -5.74 28.47
C ASP A 324 1.45 -7.15 27.97
N LEU A 325 0.98 -7.26 26.73
CA LEU A 325 0.72 -8.56 26.11
C LEU A 325 2.02 -9.36 25.92
N TRP A 326 3.05 -8.77 25.33
CA TRP A 326 4.32 -9.46 25.07
C TRP A 326 5.01 -9.92 26.38
N GLU A 327 5.06 -9.04 27.38
CA GLU A 327 5.63 -9.36 28.69
C GLU A 327 4.85 -10.50 29.37
N ARG A 328 3.51 -10.44 29.37
CA ARG A 328 2.66 -11.47 29.97
C ARG A 328 2.84 -12.84 29.31
N LEU A 329 2.93 -12.90 27.98
CA LEU A 329 3.19 -14.14 27.24
C LEU A 329 4.58 -14.72 27.60
N ALA A 330 5.59 -13.85 27.70
CA ALA A 330 6.93 -14.27 28.08
C ALA A 330 7.01 -14.75 29.53
N ASP A 331 6.37 -14.07 30.47
CA ASP A 331 6.38 -14.38 31.91
C ASP A 331 5.63 -15.69 32.23
N GLU A 332 4.51 -15.93 31.55
CA GLU A 332 3.73 -17.18 31.75
C GLU A 332 4.24 -18.37 30.94
N GLY A 333 5.35 -18.19 30.19
CA GLY A 333 5.92 -19.30 29.43
C GLY A 333 5.04 -19.78 28.28
N ILE A 334 4.22 -18.91 27.69
CA ILE A 334 3.42 -19.25 26.50
C ILE A 334 4.35 -19.39 25.29
N ASP A 335 4.25 -20.52 24.61
CA ASP A 335 4.98 -20.71 23.36
C ASP A 335 4.23 -19.98 22.22
N VAL A 336 4.91 -19.00 21.63
CA VAL A 336 4.42 -18.26 20.47
C VAL A 336 5.16 -18.79 19.23
N ASP A 337 4.44 -19.20 18.21
CA ASP A 337 5.07 -19.72 16.98
C ASP A 337 5.55 -18.59 16.08
N LEU A 338 4.71 -17.56 15.87
CA LEU A 338 4.95 -16.44 14.96
C LEU A 338 4.72 -15.12 15.68
N GLY A 339 5.64 -14.17 15.51
CA GLY A 339 5.54 -12.84 16.08
C GLY A 339 5.80 -11.74 15.06
N SER A 340 5.08 -10.63 15.17
CA SER A 340 5.31 -9.43 14.37
C SER A 340 4.81 -8.18 15.10
N ASP A 341 5.01 -7.00 14.50
CA ASP A 341 4.45 -5.73 14.96
C ASP A 341 3.98 -4.91 13.75
N GLN A 342 2.76 -4.35 13.82
CA GLN A 342 2.22 -3.45 12.79
C GLN A 342 1.71 -2.13 13.38
N THR A 343 2.23 -1.69 14.51
CA THR A 343 2.04 -0.30 14.97
C THR A 343 2.69 0.67 13.98
N SER A 344 2.20 1.92 13.94
CA SER A 344 2.67 2.89 12.93
C SER A 344 3.98 3.57 13.32
N LEU A 345 5.04 2.79 13.52
CA LEU A 345 6.35 3.29 13.99
C LEU A 345 7.14 4.12 12.97
N HIS A 346 6.68 4.23 11.73
CA HIS A 346 7.14 5.28 10.82
C HIS A 346 6.69 6.69 11.25
N ASN A 347 5.76 6.80 12.22
CA ASN A 347 5.31 8.06 12.82
C ASN A 347 5.09 7.93 14.34
N PRO A 348 6.12 7.52 15.13
CA PRO A 348 5.96 7.13 16.52
C PRO A 348 5.52 8.29 17.44
N TRP A 349 5.89 9.53 17.08
CA TRP A 349 5.70 10.71 17.92
C TRP A 349 4.34 11.41 17.72
N ALA A 350 3.52 10.94 16.81
CA ALA A 350 2.22 11.52 16.48
C ALA A 350 1.09 10.45 16.50
N GLY A 351 1.12 9.59 17.52
CA GLY A 351 0.09 8.57 17.74
C GLY A 351 0.30 7.29 16.95
N GLY A 352 1.49 7.06 16.41
CA GLY A 352 1.84 5.80 15.75
C GLY A 352 2.19 4.68 16.71
N TYR A 353 2.62 5.01 17.92
CA TYR A 353 2.93 4.08 19.00
C TYR A 353 2.59 4.70 20.35
N TYR A 354 2.14 3.91 21.31
CA TYR A 354 1.68 4.37 22.61
C TYR A 354 2.48 3.74 23.74
N PRO A 355 2.94 4.55 24.74
CA PRO A 355 3.76 4.04 25.83
C PRO A 355 2.97 3.13 26.78
N VAL A 356 3.64 2.12 27.31
CA VAL A 356 3.10 1.22 28.32
C VAL A 356 2.88 1.93 29.65
N GLY A 357 1.90 1.48 30.42
CA GLY A 357 1.56 2.06 31.73
C GLY A 357 0.69 3.31 31.67
N LEU A 358 0.27 3.75 30.48
CA LEU A 358 -0.63 4.87 30.27
C LEU A 358 -1.88 4.42 29.51
N SER A 359 -3.05 4.99 29.84
CA SER A 359 -4.23 4.81 29.01
C SER A 359 -4.09 5.53 27.66
N TYR A 360 -4.94 5.18 26.70
CA TYR A 360 -5.00 5.85 25.39
C TYR A 360 -5.18 7.37 25.54
N GLU A 361 -6.11 7.80 26.42
CA GLU A 361 -6.39 9.21 26.69
C GLU A 361 -5.23 9.91 27.37
N ALA A 362 -4.61 9.29 28.40
CA ALA A 362 -3.46 9.85 29.10
C ALA A 362 -2.25 9.99 28.14
N SER A 363 -2.05 9.02 27.27
CA SER A 363 -1.00 9.08 26.24
C SER A 363 -1.21 10.22 25.25
N ASN A 364 -2.43 10.40 24.76
CA ASN A 364 -2.76 11.51 23.84
C ASN A 364 -2.58 12.88 24.51
N LYS A 365 -2.93 13.00 25.80
CA LYS A 365 -2.71 14.21 26.57
C LYS A 365 -1.22 14.50 26.73
N MET A 366 -0.43 13.50 27.15
CA MET A 366 1.04 13.65 27.31
C MET A 366 1.69 13.99 25.96
N MET A 367 1.28 13.38 24.86
CA MET A 367 1.80 13.68 23.52
C MET A 367 1.59 15.15 23.14
N ALA A 368 0.46 15.74 23.51
CA ALA A 368 0.11 17.11 23.20
C ALA A 368 0.81 18.13 24.14
N GLU A 369 0.87 17.83 25.44
CA GLU A 369 1.30 18.76 26.49
C GLU A 369 2.78 18.58 26.86
N GLU A 370 3.32 17.36 26.80
CA GLU A 370 4.67 16.98 27.23
C GLU A 370 5.40 16.12 26.18
N PRO A 371 5.59 16.59 24.92
CA PRO A 371 6.05 15.75 23.82
C PRO A 371 7.46 15.14 24.03
N ALA A 372 8.33 15.79 24.78
CA ALA A 372 9.65 15.24 25.13
C ALA A 372 9.51 14.01 26.05
N ARG A 373 8.70 14.13 27.09
CA ARG A 373 8.40 13.01 28.02
C ARG A 373 7.67 11.87 27.32
N PHE A 374 6.71 12.19 26.45
CA PHE A 374 6.04 11.18 25.64
C PHE A 374 7.05 10.36 24.83
N ARG A 375 8.03 11.01 24.20
CA ARG A 375 9.12 10.35 23.47
C ARG A 375 9.94 9.42 24.35
N GLU A 376 10.34 9.86 25.53
CA GLU A 376 11.09 9.03 26.48
C GLU A 376 10.29 7.76 26.88
N CYS A 377 9.00 7.91 27.19
CA CYS A 377 8.12 6.81 27.54
C CYS A 377 7.93 5.82 26.36
N VAL A 378 7.83 6.31 25.12
CA VAL A 378 7.77 5.46 23.92
C VAL A 378 9.07 4.68 23.75
N GLN A 379 10.23 5.33 23.91
CA GLN A 379 11.53 4.66 23.79
C GLN A 379 11.72 3.59 24.86
N GLU A 380 11.28 3.84 26.09
CA GLU A 380 11.30 2.83 27.17
C GLU A 380 10.40 1.65 26.82
N SER A 381 9.21 1.91 26.32
CA SER A 381 8.26 0.88 25.91
C SER A 381 8.81 -0.01 24.79
N LEU A 382 9.51 0.59 23.82
CA LEU A 382 10.18 -0.16 22.75
C LEU A 382 11.28 -1.08 23.31
N ARG A 383 12.07 -0.62 24.27
CA ARG A 383 13.09 -1.46 24.92
C ARG A 383 12.46 -2.66 25.62
N ARG A 384 11.39 -2.43 26.39
CA ARG A 384 10.65 -3.50 27.09
C ARG A 384 10.01 -4.49 26.13
N GLN A 385 9.37 -4.00 25.06
CA GLN A 385 8.78 -4.85 24.03
C GLN A 385 9.83 -5.76 23.39
N VAL A 386 10.98 -5.21 23.02
CA VAL A 386 12.10 -5.97 22.45
C VAL A 386 12.65 -7.00 23.43
N ASP A 387 12.76 -6.68 24.73
CA ASP A 387 13.20 -7.64 25.73
C ASP A 387 12.25 -8.85 25.79
N ALA A 388 10.96 -8.61 25.85
CA ALA A 388 9.97 -9.69 25.80
C ALA A 388 10.03 -10.52 24.53
N ILE A 389 10.17 -9.87 23.36
CA ILE A 389 10.37 -10.53 22.06
C ILE A 389 11.62 -11.38 22.08
N ASN A 390 12.75 -10.87 22.60
CA ASN A 390 14.03 -11.61 22.70
C ASN A 390 13.89 -12.86 23.58
N ARG A 391 13.14 -12.79 24.67
CA ARG A 391 12.84 -13.92 25.55
C ARG A 391 12.02 -14.99 24.84
N LEU A 392 11.02 -14.59 24.06
CA LEU A 392 10.16 -15.50 23.29
C LEU A 392 10.90 -16.13 22.11
N THR A 393 11.73 -15.36 21.41
CA THR A 393 12.55 -15.89 20.28
C THR A 393 13.63 -16.86 20.77
N ALA A 394 14.17 -16.65 21.98
CA ALA A 394 15.07 -17.62 22.61
C ALA A 394 14.38 -18.97 22.90
N ARG A 395 13.05 -19.01 22.99
CA ARG A 395 12.23 -20.22 23.10
C ARG A 395 11.73 -20.77 21.78
N GLY A 396 12.08 -20.15 20.65
CA GLY A 396 11.78 -20.65 19.32
C GLY A 396 10.72 -19.87 18.55
N MET A 397 10.22 -18.72 19.03
CA MET A 397 9.35 -17.87 18.24
C MET A 397 10.07 -17.36 16.98
N TYR A 398 9.42 -17.43 15.83
CA TYR A 398 9.86 -16.73 14.62
C TYR A 398 9.29 -15.33 14.59
N PHE A 399 10.16 -14.32 14.78
CA PHE A 399 9.76 -12.92 14.73
C PHE A 399 10.24 -12.26 13.43
N PHE A 400 9.38 -11.45 12.80
CA PHE A 400 9.69 -10.65 11.61
C PHE A 400 9.11 -9.24 11.71
N ASP A 401 9.86 -8.24 11.25
CA ASP A 401 9.38 -6.87 11.08
C ASP A 401 8.45 -6.81 9.88
N TYR A 402 7.27 -6.20 10.04
CA TYR A 402 6.29 -6.08 8.96
C TYR A 402 6.49 -4.84 8.06
N GLY A 403 7.62 -4.14 8.17
CA GLY A 403 7.92 -2.95 7.37
C GLY A 403 7.28 -1.67 7.87
N ASN A 404 7.00 -1.60 9.17
CA ASN A 404 6.45 -0.44 9.88
C ASN A 404 7.50 0.38 10.64
N ALA A 405 8.78 0.14 10.37
CA ALA A 405 9.94 0.73 11.06
C ALA A 405 10.13 0.28 12.53
N PHE A 406 9.57 -0.85 12.95
CA PHE A 406 9.72 -1.34 14.34
C PHE A 406 11.18 -1.53 14.72
N LEU A 407 11.95 -2.30 13.96
CA LEU A 407 13.35 -2.55 14.25
C LEU A 407 14.21 -1.28 14.22
N LEU A 408 13.93 -0.38 13.29
CA LEU A 408 14.63 0.90 13.17
C LEU A 408 14.40 1.79 14.39
N GLU A 409 13.16 1.98 14.80
CA GLU A 409 12.82 2.82 15.97
C GLU A 409 13.25 2.17 17.28
N ALA A 410 13.16 0.85 17.39
CA ALA A 410 13.69 0.10 18.52
C ALA A 410 15.21 0.26 18.64
N SER A 411 15.95 0.20 17.53
CA SER A 411 17.40 0.47 17.50
C SER A 411 17.71 1.90 17.95
N ARG A 412 16.96 2.88 17.45
CA ARG A 412 17.08 4.30 17.86
C ARG A 412 16.78 4.51 19.35
N ALA A 413 15.90 3.69 19.93
CA ALA A 413 15.60 3.67 21.36
C ALA A 413 16.68 2.95 22.20
N GLY A 414 17.70 2.34 21.58
CA GLY A 414 18.75 1.59 22.27
C GLY A 414 18.35 0.18 22.69
N ALA A 415 17.30 -0.39 22.07
CA ALA A 415 16.87 -1.77 22.32
C ALA A 415 17.84 -2.80 21.69
N ALA A 416 17.88 -4.01 22.24
CA ALA A 416 18.79 -5.07 21.81
C ALA A 416 18.27 -5.78 20.53
N VAL A 417 18.17 -5.05 19.44
CA VAL A 417 17.71 -5.53 18.11
C VAL A 417 18.83 -5.69 17.09
N MET A 418 20.05 -5.26 17.43
CA MET A 418 21.19 -5.39 16.52
C MET A 418 21.86 -6.77 16.69
N GLY A 419 22.19 -7.38 15.58
CA GLY A 419 22.94 -8.60 15.47
C GLY A 419 24.39 -8.36 14.99
N GLU A 420 25.04 -9.39 14.56
CA GLU A 420 26.41 -9.32 14.05
C GLU A 420 26.52 -8.51 12.74
N GLY A 421 27.63 -7.83 12.56
CA GLY A 421 27.92 -7.06 11.33
C GLY A 421 27.02 -5.83 11.13
N GLY A 422 26.41 -5.30 12.18
CA GLY A 422 25.57 -4.12 12.10
C GLY A 422 24.20 -4.33 11.46
N ARG A 423 23.77 -5.58 11.28
CA ARG A 423 22.44 -5.95 10.76
C ARG A 423 21.46 -6.11 11.91
N PHE A 424 20.16 -6.02 11.60
CA PHE A 424 19.11 -6.35 12.56
C PHE A 424 19.13 -7.85 12.90
N ARG A 425 18.80 -8.14 14.16
CA ARG A 425 18.72 -9.52 14.68
C ARG A 425 17.57 -10.31 14.05
N TYR A 426 16.49 -9.61 13.70
CA TYR A 426 15.31 -10.17 13.09
C TYR A 426 15.20 -9.71 11.63
N PRO A 427 14.72 -10.56 10.71
CA PRO A 427 14.49 -10.16 9.34
C PRO A 427 13.23 -9.28 9.23
N SER A 428 13.16 -8.49 8.17
CA SER A 428 11.87 -8.01 7.70
C SER A 428 11.12 -9.12 6.96
N TYR A 429 9.79 -9.00 6.88
CA TYR A 429 8.98 -9.95 6.12
C TYR A 429 9.38 -10.03 4.63
N VAL A 430 9.93 -8.94 4.08
CA VAL A 430 10.42 -8.95 2.70
C VAL A 430 11.75 -9.70 2.59
N GLN A 431 12.68 -9.49 3.52
CA GLN A 431 13.99 -10.14 3.47
C GLN A 431 13.89 -11.67 3.48
N ASP A 432 12.96 -12.21 4.24
CA ASP A 432 12.94 -13.63 4.54
C ASP A 432 11.72 -14.39 3.99
N ILE A 433 10.67 -13.68 3.57
CA ILE A 433 9.46 -14.28 3.02
C ILE A 433 9.16 -13.73 1.63
N MET A 434 8.77 -12.43 1.53
CA MET A 434 8.24 -11.91 0.27
C MET A 434 9.31 -11.78 -0.82
N GLY A 435 10.54 -11.42 -0.46
CA GLY A 435 11.66 -11.35 -1.41
C GLY A 435 11.99 -12.72 -2.01
N PRO A 436 12.51 -13.65 -1.20
CA PRO A 436 13.01 -14.93 -1.70
C PRO A 436 11.94 -15.92 -2.16
N MET A 437 10.71 -15.82 -1.65
CA MET A 437 9.63 -16.77 -1.99
C MET A 437 8.65 -16.24 -3.05
N PHE A 438 8.57 -14.91 -3.25
CA PHE A 438 7.62 -14.28 -4.16
C PHE A 438 8.31 -13.37 -5.19
N PHE A 439 8.94 -12.28 -4.76
CA PHE A 439 9.47 -11.28 -5.67
C PHE A 439 10.58 -11.80 -6.58
N ASP A 440 11.48 -12.64 -6.06
CA ASP A 440 12.54 -13.24 -6.85
C ASP A 440 12.00 -14.14 -7.98
N TYR A 441 10.80 -14.71 -7.79
CA TYR A 441 10.09 -15.50 -8.81
C TYR A 441 9.05 -14.71 -9.61
N GLY A 442 8.96 -13.41 -9.41
CA GLY A 442 8.04 -12.55 -10.13
C GLY A 442 6.61 -12.49 -9.56
N PHE A 443 6.34 -13.17 -8.45
CA PHE A 443 5.04 -13.07 -7.80
C PHE A 443 4.90 -11.74 -7.06
N GLY A 444 3.83 -11.03 -7.35
CA GLY A 444 3.48 -9.79 -6.71
C GLY A 444 2.00 -9.47 -6.84
N PRO A 445 1.52 -8.43 -6.14
CA PRO A 445 0.10 -8.10 -6.06
C PRO A 445 -0.45 -7.63 -7.40
N PHE A 446 -1.33 -8.43 -7.97
CA PHE A 446 -2.11 -8.14 -9.17
C PHE A 446 -3.55 -7.82 -8.79
N ARG A 447 -4.06 -6.66 -9.22
CA ARG A 447 -5.38 -6.13 -8.88
C ARG A 447 -6.25 -5.94 -10.09
N TRP A 448 -7.56 -6.09 -9.89
CA TRP A 448 -8.54 -5.72 -10.91
C TRP A 448 -9.80 -5.11 -10.32
N VAL A 449 -10.47 -4.31 -11.11
CA VAL A 449 -11.72 -3.62 -10.77
C VAL A 449 -12.72 -3.80 -11.89
N CYS A 450 -13.89 -4.34 -11.59
CA CYS A 450 -15.01 -4.47 -12.51
C CYS A 450 -15.74 -3.13 -12.59
N THR A 451 -15.63 -2.43 -13.73
CA THR A 451 -16.12 -1.05 -13.88
C THR A 451 -17.65 -0.97 -14.04
N SER A 452 -18.32 -2.09 -14.21
CA SER A 452 -19.79 -2.16 -14.18
C SER A 452 -20.39 -1.90 -12.81
N GLY A 453 -19.60 -2.07 -11.73
CA GLY A 453 -20.09 -2.06 -10.36
C GLY A 453 -20.91 -3.29 -9.95
N ARG A 454 -21.02 -4.31 -10.82
CA ARG A 454 -21.84 -5.51 -10.61
C ARG A 454 -21.05 -6.62 -9.93
N ALA A 455 -21.63 -7.22 -8.89
CA ALA A 455 -21.03 -8.34 -8.17
C ALA A 455 -20.84 -9.58 -9.07
N GLU A 456 -21.75 -9.81 -10.02
CA GLU A 456 -21.70 -10.94 -10.95
C GLU A 456 -20.47 -10.89 -11.86
N ASP A 457 -20.03 -9.70 -12.24
CA ASP A 457 -18.78 -9.53 -13.00
C ASP A 457 -17.57 -9.88 -12.15
N LEU A 458 -17.58 -9.50 -10.86
CA LEU A 458 -16.52 -9.89 -9.93
C LEU A 458 -16.48 -11.39 -9.70
N ASP A 459 -17.61 -12.04 -9.49
CA ASP A 459 -17.70 -13.50 -9.34
C ASP A 459 -17.19 -14.21 -10.61
N THR A 460 -17.45 -13.64 -11.78
CA THR A 460 -16.95 -14.16 -13.05
C THR A 460 -15.43 -14.04 -13.14
N THR A 461 -14.87 -12.89 -12.76
CA THR A 461 -13.41 -12.71 -12.75
C THR A 461 -12.72 -13.60 -11.72
N ASP A 462 -13.30 -13.77 -10.52
CA ASP A 462 -12.75 -14.65 -9.48
C ASP A 462 -12.68 -16.10 -9.96
N ARG A 463 -13.73 -16.60 -10.62
CA ARG A 463 -13.76 -17.94 -11.20
C ARG A 463 -12.73 -18.12 -12.31
N LEU A 464 -12.63 -17.18 -13.24
CA LEU A 464 -11.63 -17.22 -14.32
C LEU A 464 -10.19 -17.19 -13.78
N ALA A 465 -9.93 -16.40 -12.75
CA ALA A 465 -8.62 -16.38 -12.10
C ALA A 465 -8.29 -17.72 -11.44
N ALA A 466 -9.26 -18.33 -10.74
CA ALA A 466 -9.10 -19.65 -10.14
C ALA A 466 -8.82 -20.74 -11.19
N GLU A 467 -9.57 -20.74 -12.30
CA GLU A 467 -9.38 -21.69 -13.43
C GLU A 467 -7.94 -21.59 -13.99
N VAL A 468 -7.43 -20.36 -14.18
CA VAL A 468 -6.05 -20.15 -14.67
C VAL A 468 -5.03 -20.71 -13.67
N LEU A 469 -5.19 -20.43 -12.37
CA LEU A 469 -4.26 -20.94 -11.35
C LEU A 469 -4.29 -22.48 -11.27
N GLU A 470 -5.47 -23.11 -11.39
CA GLU A 470 -5.60 -24.56 -11.45
C GLU A 470 -4.88 -25.17 -12.64
N GLU A 471 -4.98 -24.54 -13.82
CA GLU A 471 -4.25 -24.98 -14.99
C GLU A 471 -2.73 -24.85 -14.80
N MET A 472 -2.26 -23.71 -14.24
CA MET A 472 -0.83 -23.50 -13.97
C MET A 472 -0.29 -24.54 -12.99
N LEU A 473 -1.05 -24.90 -11.97
CA LEU A 473 -0.65 -25.89 -10.96
C LEU A 473 -0.37 -27.28 -11.56
N ARG A 474 -0.95 -27.64 -12.70
CA ARG A 474 -0.72 -28.96 -13.34
C ARG A 474 0.73 -29.17 -13.77
N THR A 475 1.41 -28.08 -14.13
CA THR A 475 2.78 -28.10 -14.66
C THR A 475 3.75 -27.22 -13.85
N ALA A 476 3.29 -26.71 -12.72
CA ALA A 476 4.09 -25.80 -11.91
C ALA A 476 5.37 -26.47 -11.38
N PRO A 477 6.54 -25.83 -11.52
CA PRO A 477 7.74 -26.24 -10.82
C PRO A 477 7.55 -26.21 -9.29
N ASP A 478 8.30 -27.03 -8.56
CA ASP A 478 8.13 -27.17 -7.12
C ASP A 478 8.43 -25.89 -6.34
N ASP A 479 9.34 -25.07 -6.84
CA ASP A 479 9.77 -23.81 -6.22
C ASP A 479 8.70 -22.70 -6.23
N ILE A 480 7.69 -22.79 -7.11
CA ILE A 480 6.58 -21.83 -7.19
C ILE A 480 5.21 -22.44 -6.90
N ARG A 481 5.13 -23.74 -6.68
CA ARG A 481 3.86 -24.47 -6.47
C ARG A 481 3.10 -23.92 -5.26
N GLY A 482 3.81 -23.72 -4.14
CA GLY A 482 3.21 -23.20 -2.91
C GLY A 482 2.56 -21.84 -3.08
N GLN A 483 3.16 -20.94 -3.88
CA GLN A 483 2.61 -19.61 -4.18
C GLN A 483 1.31 -19.69 -4.99
N LEU A 484 1.25 -20.60 -5.95
CA LEU A 484 0.03 -20.83 -6.74
C LEU A 484 -1.08 -21.44 -5.87
N GLU A 485 -0.75 -22.41 -5.01
CA GLU A 485 -1.71 -23.02 -4.07
C GLU A 485 -2.28 -22.01 -3.08
N ASP A 486 -1.44 -21.16 -2.50
CA ASP A 486 -1.85 -20.10 -1.56
C ASP A 486 -2.82 -19.11 -2.23
N ASN A 487 -2.52 -18.70 -3.45
CA ASN A 487 -3.35 -17.75 -4.19
C ASN A 487 -4.64 -18.39 -4.74
N LEU A 488 -4.61 -19.67 -5.08
CA LEU A 488 -5.83 -20.43 -5.42
C LEU A 488 -6.75 -20.57 -4.19
N HIS A 489 -6.19 -20.87 -3.02
CA HIS A 489 -6.94 -20.89 -1.77
C HIS A 489 -7.58 -19.52 -1.50
N TRP A 490 -6.79 -18.45 -1.59
CA TRP A 490 -7.26 -17.08 -1.39
C TRP A 490 -8.44 -16.72 -2.30
N ILE A 491 -8.32 -16.94 -3.62
CA ILE A 491 -9.35 -16.50 -4.57
C ILE A 491 -10.66 -17.28 -4.40
N ARG A 492 -10.58 -18.57 -4.06
CA ARG A 492 -11.75 -19.40 -3.77
C ARG A 492 -12.51 -18.97 -2.52
N GLU A 493 -11.80 -18.47 -1.51
CA GLU A 493 -12.36 -18.02 -0.24
C GLU A 493 -12.73 -16.53 -0.22
N ALA A 494 -12.33 -15.75 -1.22
CA ALA A 494 -12.46 -14.30 -1.24
C ALA A 494 -13.91 -13.81 -1.08
N GLY A 495 -14.86 -14.46 -1.75
CA GLY A 495 -16.30 -14.14 -1.64
C GLY A 495 -16.83 -14.35 -0.21
N ARG A 496 -16.45 -15.44 0.47
CA ARG A 496 -16.86 -15.74 1.85
C ARG A 496 -16.34 -14.72 2.85
N ASN A 497 -15.17 -14.18 2.60
CA ASN A 497 -14.51 -13.25 3.50
C ASN A 497 -15.05 -11.82 3.44
N ARG A 498 -15.95 -11.51 2.49
CA ARG A 498 -16.62 -10.20 2.36
C ARG A 498 -15.64 -9.02 2.38
N LEU A 499 -14.58 -9.09 1.57
CA LEU A 499 -13.48 -8.14 1.59
C LEU A 499 -13.67 -6.93 0.68
N VAL A 500 -14.72 -6.92 -0.14
CA VAL A 500 -15.03 -5.81 -1.05
C VAL A 500 -15.48 -4.59 -0.25
N VAL A 501 -14.81 -3.46 -0.49
CA VAL A 501 -15.14 -2.15 0.07
C VAL A 501 -15.01 -1.13 -1.06
N GLY A 502 -16.03 -0.36 -1.30
CA GLY A 502 -16.11 0.56 -2.45
C GLY A 502 -16.41 -0.18 -3.75
N SER A 503 -15.51 -0.12 -4.71
CA SER A 503 -15.67 -0.77 -6.03
C SER A 503 -15.63 -2.31 -5.97
N GLN A 504 -16.24 -2.96 -6.97
CA GLN A 504 -16.14 -4.40 -7.17
C GLN A 504 -14.74 -4.77 -7.63
N ALA A 505 -13.86 -5.07 -6.68
CA ALA A 505 -12.44 -5.23 -6.89
C ALA A 505 -11.89 -6.50 -6.22
N ARG A 506 -10.76 -6.99 -6.75
CA ARG A 506 -10.03 -8.12 -6.21
C ARG A 506 -8.52 -7.95 -6.34
N ILE A 507 -7.78 -8.72 -5.57
CA ILE A 507 -6.32 -8.87 -5.61
C ILE A 507 -5.96 -10.35 -5.45
N LEU A 508 -4.87 -10.76 -6.08
CA LEU A 508 -4.10 -11.95 -5.74
C LEU A 508 -2.62 -11.71 -6.10
N TYR A 509 -1.71 -12.59 -5.65
CA TYR A 509 -0.33 -12.54 -6.12
C TYR A 509 -0.16 -13.48 -7.31
N ALA A 510 0.39 -12.95 -8.40
CA ALA A 510 0.69 -13.71 -9.59
C ALA A 510 2.04 -13.28 -10.19
N ASP A 511 2.71 -14.23 -10.82
CA ASP A 511 3.89 -14.01 -11.64
C ASP A 511 3.52 -13.46 -13.04
N CYS A 512 4.50 -13.29 -13.90
CA CYS A 512 4.30 -12.78 -15.25
C CYS A 512 3.29 -13.64 -16.06
N GLU A 513 3.42 -14.97 -16.00
CA GLU A 513 2.52 -15.89 -16.70
C GLU A 513 1.11 -15.80 -16.13
N GLY A 514 0.96 -15.84 -14.80
CA GLY A 514 -0.33 -15.76 -14.12
C GLY A 514 -1.06 -14.46 -14.43
N ARG A 515 -0.38 -13.29 -14.28
CA ARG A 515 -0.97 -11.98 -14.61
C ARG A 515 -1.46 -11.95 -16.06
N THR A 516 -0.62 -12.36 -16.99
CA THR A 516 -0.94 -12.34 -18.43
C THR A 516 -2.11 -13.25 -18.77
N ARG A 517 -2.13 -14.51 -18.30
CA ARG A 517 -3.18 -15.48 -18.57
C ARG A 517 -4.52 -15.08 -17.94
N ILE A 518 -4.53 -14.59 -16.71
CA ILE A 518 -5.72 -14.08 -16.03
C ILE A 518 -6.28 -12.88 -16.79
N ALA A 519 -5.44 -11.88 -17.13
CA ALA A 519 -5.87 -10.72 -17.87
C ALA A 519 -6.41 -11.05 -19.27
N GLN A 520 -5.81 -12.00 -19.98
CA GLN A 520 -6.30 -12.50 -21.27
C GLN A 520 -7.65 -13.23 -21.12
N ALA A 521 -7.85 -13.98 -20.04
CA ALA A 521 -9.13 -14.62 -19.76
C ALA A 521 -10.24 -13.58 -19.52
N PHE A 522 -9.94 -12.52 -18.77
CA PHE A 522 -10.87 -11.40 -18.58
C PHE A 522 -11.16 -10.69 -19.91
N ASN A 523 -10.14 -10.40 -20.70
CA ASN A 523 -10.31 -9.72 -21.97
C ASN A 523 -11.20 -10.51 -22.94
N ARG A 524 -11.02 -11.83 -23.03
CA ARG A 524 -11.91 -12.71 -23.79
C ARG A 524 -13.34 -12.71 -23.24
N ALA A 525 -13.49 -12.75 -21.90
CA ALA A 525 -14.80 -12.75 -21.26
C ALA A 525 -15.58 -11.44 -21.49
N ILE A 526 -14.87 -10.31 -21.62
CA ILE A 526 -15.47 -9.02 -22.03
C ILE A 526 -15.91 -9.10 -23.50
N ALA A 527 -15.06 -9.58 -24.39
CA ALA A 527 -15.38 -9.73 -25.81
C ALA A 527 -16.60 -10.65 -26.03
N ASP A 528 -16.72 -11.71 -25.24
CA ASP A 528 -17.83 -12.67 -25.28
C ASP A 528 -19.10 -12.18 -24.56
N GLY A 529 -19.07 -11.02 -23.92
CA GLY A 529 -20.19 -10.47 -23.13
C GLY A 529 -20.46 -11.20 -21.80
N ARG A 530 -19.53 -12.04 -21.31
CA ARG A 530 -19.61 -12.69 -19.99
C ARG A 530 -19.26 -11.73 -18.84
N ILE A 531 -18.48 -10.73 -19.13
CA ILE A 531 -18.23 -9.56 -18.27
C ILE A 531 -18.84 -8.36 -18.96
N SER A 532 -19.68 -7.61 -18.26
CA SER A 532 -20.60 -6.63 -18.87
C SER A 532 -19.96 -5.27 -19.19
N ALA A 533 -18.74 -4.99 -18.69
CA ALA A 533 -18.04 -3.73 -18.90
C ALA A 533 -16.51 -3.95 -18.89
N PRO A 534 -15.72 -2.95 -19.33
CA PRO A 534 -14.27 -2.99 -19.20
C PRO A 534 -13.80 -3.30 -17.78
N VAL A 535 -12.62 -3.90 -17.66
CA VAL A 535 -11.96 -4.16 -16.38
C VAL A 535 -10.71 -3.30 -16.28
N VAL A 536 -10.47 -2.69 -15.13
CA VAL A 536 -9.22 -2.02 -14.81
C VAL A 536 -8.28 -3.03 -14.19
N LEU A 537 -7.09 -3.19 -14.75
CA LEU A 537 -5.99 -3.95 -14.18
C LEU A 537 -4.99 -2.99 -13.53
N GLY A 538 -4.31 -3.46 -12.51
CA GLY A 538 -3.21 -2.75 -11.88
C GLY A 538 -2.48 -3.65 -10.89
N ARG A 539 -1.63 -3.04 -10.08
CA ARG A 539 -0.97 -3.75 -8.98
C ARG A 539 -0.80 -2.83 -7.78
N ASP A 540 -0.40 -3.39 -6.66
CA ASP A 540 0.17 -2.60 -5.58
C ASP A 540 1.56 -2.12 -6.01
N HIS A 541 1.99 -0.97 -5.50
CA HIS A 541 3.36 -0.51 -5.72
C HIS A 541 4.38 -1.34 -4.91
N HIS A 542 3.96 -1.97 -3.81
CA HIS A 542 4.69 -3.02 -3.10
C HIS A 542 4.76 -4.27 -4.00
N ASP A 543 5.74 -4.34 -4.88
CA ASP A 543 5.81 -5.33 -5.94
C ASP A 543 7.25 -5.67 -6.33
N VAL A 544 7.38 -6.62 -7.24
CA VAL A 544 8.65 -7.14 -7.81
C VAL A 544 9.51 -6.01 -8.39
N SER A 545 8.91 -5.13 -9.19
CA SER A 545 9.59 -4.07 -9.96
C SER A 545 9.22 -2.65 -9.53
N GLY A 546 8.09 -2.48 -8.85
CA GLY A 546 7.46 -1.18 -8.69
C GLY A 546 8.08 -0.30 -7.62
N THR A 547 8.91 -0.81 -6.73
CA THR A 547 9.36 -0.07 -5.56
C THR A 547 10.82 -0.34 -5.24
N ASP A 548 11.60 0.74 -5.17
CA ASP A 548 12.91 0.80 -4.56
C ASP A 548 12.76 1.35 -3.14
N SER A 549 12.95 0.47 -2.15
CA SER A 549 12.85 0.77 -0.72
C SER A 549 13.87 -0.07 0.05
N PRO A 550 14.97 0.53 0.54
CA PRO A 550 16.09 -0.22 1.13
C PRO A 550 15.72 -1.00 2.39
N TYR A 551 14.68 -0.58 3.09
CA TYR A 551 14.22 -1.20 4.34
C TYR A 551 13.00 -2.09 4.17
N ARG A 552 12.45 -2.22 2.94
CA ARG A 552 11.27 -3.01 2.67
C ARG A 552 11.39 -3.81 1.37
N GLU A 553 10.96 -3.28 0.21
CA GLU A 553 10.86 -4.05 -1.04
C GLU A 553 12.20 -4.45 -1.64
N THR A 554 13.24 -3.66 -1.43
CA THR A 554 14.61 -3.99 -1.87
C THR A 554 15.55 -4.40 -0.74
N SER A 555 15.01 -4.71 0.44
CA SER A 555 15.79 -5.11 1.61
C SER A 555 16.53 -6.46 1.45
N ASN A 556 16.10 -7.31 0.52
CA ASN A 556 16.77 -8.56 0.16
C ASN A 556 17.75 -8.41 -1.02
N ILE A 557 18.13 -7.19 -1.38
CA ILE A 557 19.15 -6.89 -2.39
C ILE A 557 20.43 -6.49 -1.67
N TYR A 558 21.47 -7.33 -1.79
CA TYR A 558 22.68 -7.25 -0.96
C TYR A 558 23.93 -6.76 -1.67
N ASP A 559 23.84 -6.34 -2.93
CA ASP A 559 24.94 -5.80 -3.72
C ASP A 559 25.25 -4.31 -3.48
N GLY A 560 24.53 -3.67 -2.57
CA GLY A 560 24.63 -2.25 -2.26
C GLY A 560 23.68 -1.37 -3.05
N SER A 561 23.03 -1.88 -4.09
CA SER A 561 22.13 -1.11 -4.96
C SER A 561 20.71 -0.99 -4.43
N CYS A 562 20.40 -1.53 -3.25
CA CYS A 562 19.12 -1.34 -2.59
C CYS A 562 18.78 0.14 -2.29
N PHE A 563 19.78 1.03 -2.31
CA PHE A 563 19.62 2.47 -2.12
C PHE A 563 19.45 3.25 -3.43
N THR A 564 19.40 2.59 -4.58
CA THR A 564 19.15 3.23 -5.88
C THR A 564 17.68 3.14 -6.25
N ALA A 565 17.20 4.04 -7.11
CA ALA A 565 15.81 4.09 -7.56
C ALA A 565 15.64 3.77 -9.07
N ASP A 566 16.66 3.18 -9.68
CA ASP A 566 16.66 2.94 -11.12
C ASP A 566 15.57 1.94 -11.53
N MET A 567 15.30 0.92 -10.72
CA MET A 567 14.29 -0.09 -11.03
C MET A 567 12.90 0.52 -11.13
N ALA A 568 12.46 1.30 -10.13
CA ALA A 568 11.14 1.93 -10.12
C ALA A 568 10.98 2.93 -11.27
N VAL A 569 12.01 3.72 -11.59
CA VAL A 569 11.99 4.67 -12.69
C VAL A 569 11.90 3.94 -14.04
N GLN A 570 12.75 2.95 -14.29
CA GLN A 570 12.74 2.17 -15.52
C GLN A 570 11.44 1.38 -15.69
N ASN A 571 10.89 0.83 -14.59
CA ASN A 571 9.60 0.15 -14.62
C ASN A 571 8.50 1.04 -15.19
N VAL A 572 8.32 2.24 -14.63
CA VAL A 572 7.29 3.19 -15.05
C VAL A 572 7.48 3.67 -16.48
N ILE A 573 8.73 3.95 -16.89
CA ILE A 573 9.04 4.32 -18.27
C ILE A 573 8.61 3.20 -19.23
N GLY A 574 8.98 1.97 -18.93
CA GLY A 574 8.68 0.82 -19.77
C GLY A 574 7.19 0.48 -19.84
N ASP A 575 6.45 0.62 -18.72
CA ASP A 575 4.98 0.49 -18.68
C ASP A 575 4.32 1.55 -19.57
N ALA A 576 4.81 2.80 -19.50
CA ALA A 576 4.27 3.92 -20.24
C ALA A 576 4.27 3.68 -21.77
N PHE A 577 5.35 3.17 -22.34
CA PHE A 577 5.41 2.94 -23.78
C PHE A 577 5.03 1.52 -24.24
N ARG A 578 4.52 0.67 -23.32
CA ARG A 578 3.96 -0.64 -23.66
C ARG A 578 2.44 -0.74 -23.48
N GLY A 579 1.77 0.39 -23.29
CA GLY A 579 0.31 0.47 -23.35
C GLY A 579 -0.39 0.51 -22.00
N ALA A 580 0.28 0.87 -20.90
CA ALA A 580 -0.40 1.26 -19.66
C ALA A 580 -1.37 2.42 -19.94
N THR A 581 -2.57 2.36 -19.40
CA THR A 581 -3.56 3.43 -19.59
C THR A 581 -3.18 4.67 -18.80
N TRP A 582 -2.60 4.51 -17.61
CA TRP A 582 -1.91 5.57 -16.88
C TRP A 582 -0.75 5.00 -16.08
N VAL A 583 0.20 5.86 -15.81
CA VAL A 583 1.37 5.54 -14.99
C VAL A 583 1.61 6.62 -13.95
N SER A 584 2.27 6.21 -12.86
CA SER A 584 2.65 7.12 -11.79
C SER A 584 3.99 6.76 -11.20
N ILE A 585 4.75 7.77 -10.77
CA ILE A 585 5.95 7.59 -9.96
C ILE A 585 5.94 8.56 -8.79
N HIS A 586 6.32 8.08 -7.62
CA HIS A 586 6.24 8.83 -6.37
C HIS A 586 7.52 8.71 -5.56
N ASN A 587 7.91 9.78 -4.89
CA ASN A 587 8.78 9.70 -3.73
C ASN A 587 7.90 9.56 -2.48
N GLY A 588 8.24 8.59 -1.65
CA GLY A 588 7.50 8.25 -0.46
C GLY A 588 6.66 6.97 -0.60
N GLY A 589 6.46 6.28 0.50
CA GLY A 589 5.76 5.01 0.56
C GLY A 589 5.34 4.65 1.98
N GLY A 590 5.23 3.36 2.29
CA GLY A 590 4.82 2.88 3.62
C GLY A 590 5.78 3.24 4.76
N VAL A 591 7.02 3.62 4.45
CA VAL A 591 8.06 4.00 5.42
C VAL A 591 8.35 5.50 5.47
N GLY A 592 7.59 6.32 4.74
CA GLY A 592 7.69 7.79 4.79
C GLY A 592 8.20 8.47 3.54
N TRP A 593 8.37 9.78 3.62
CA TRP A 593 8.95 10.60 2.56
C TRP A 593 10.45 10.37 2.43
N GLY A 594 10.96 10.38 1.19
CA GLY A 594 12.37 10.36 0.90
C GLY A 594 13.07 9.01 1.04
N GLU A 595 12.43 8.05 1.64
CA GLU A 595 13.01 6.72 1.89
C GLU A 595 12.61 5.68 0.85
N VAL A 596 11.68 6.03 -0.06
CA VAL A 596 11.10 5.12 -1.04
C VAL A 596 10.82 5.86 -2.34
N VAL A 597 11.20 5.29 -3.46
CA VAL A 597 10.66 5.64 -4.79
C VAL A 597 9.84 4.48 -5.29
N ASN A 598 8.59 4.76 -5.65
CA ASN A 598 7.67 3.71 -6.09
C ASN A 598 6.86 4.16 -7.30
N GLY A 599 6.48 3.21 -8.12
CA GLY A 599 5.70 3.44 -9.32
C GLY A 599 4.63 2.38 -9.53
N GLY A 600 3.64 2.72 -10.32
CA GLY A 600 2.56 1.84 -10.68
C GLY A 600 1.81 2.28 -11.91
N PHE A 601 0.88 1.45 -12.31
CA PHE A 601 0.07 1.63 -13.50
C PHE A 601 -1.39 1.29 -13.25
N GLY A 602 -2.25 1.76 -14.14
CA GLY A 602 -3.55 1.20 -14.41
C GLY A 602 -3.68 0.89 -15.89
N MET A 603 -4.35 -0.22 -16.21
CA MET A 603 -4.62 -0.66 -17.57
C MET A 603 -6.10 -0.98 -17.74
N VAL A 604 -6.77 -0.31 -18.64
CA VAL A 604 -8.15 -0.63 -19.02
C VAL A 604 -8.14 -1.67 -20.14
N ILE A 605 -8.81 -2.79 -19.90
CA ILE A 605 -9.06 -3.82 -20.93
C ILE A 605 -10.54 -3.86 -21.28
N ASP A 606 -10.85 -3.94 -22.56
CA ASP A 606 -12.20 -3.72 -23.11
C ASP A 606 -12.69 -4.82 -24.07
N GLY A 607 -12.00 -5.95 -24.11
CA GLY A 607 -12.31 -7.07 -24.98
C GLY A 607 -11.68 -7.00 -26.37
N SER A 608 -10.98 -5.89 -26.71
CA SER A 608 -10.35 -5.71 -28.00
C SER A 608 -9.07 -6.52 -28.18
N GLU A 609 -8.67 -6.77 -29.44
CA GLU A 609 -7.37 -7.36 -29.78
C GLU A 609 -6.21 -6.47 -29.31
N GLU A 610 -6.41 -5.15 -29.34
CA GLU A 610 -5.45 -4.17 -28.89
C GLU A 610 -5.20 -4.31 -27.38
N SER A 611 -6.24 -4.44 -26.57
CA SER A 611 -6.10 -4.78 -25.13
C SER A 611 -5.32 -6.08 -24.96
N GLY A 612 -5.60 -7.09 -25.79
CA GLY A 612 -4.87 -8.36 -25.77
C GLY A 612 -3.37 -8.22 -26.07
N ARG A 613 -2.97 -7.34 -26.99
CA ARG A 613 -1.55 -7.01 -27.29
C ARG A 613 -0.90 -6.33 -26.09
N ARG A 614 -1.53 -5.27 -25.58
CA ARG A 614 -1.02 -4.49 -24.44
C ARG A 614 -0.82 -5.35 -23.18
N ILE A 615 -1.75 -6.27 -22.88
CA ILE A 615 -1.62 -7.23 -21.79
C ILE A 615 -0.29 -8.00 -21.90
N ARG A 616 0.00 -8.56 -23.08
CA ARG A 616 1.21 -9.38 -23.28
C ARG A 616 2.49 -8.56 -23.15
N GLU A 617 2.51 -7.36 -23.74
CA GLU A 617 3.72 -6.54 -23.79
C GLU A 617 4.02 -5.86 -22.45
N MET A 618 3.00 -5.24 -21.85
CA MET A 618 3.19 -4.41 -20.67
C MET A 618 3.36 -5.26 -19.40
N LEU A 619 2.50 -6.27 -19.17
CA LEU A 619 2.62 -7.11 -17.99
C LEU A 619 3.90 -7.98 -18.01
N PHE A 620 4.37 -8.34 -19.19
CA PHE A 620 5.66 -9.01 -19.36
C PHE A 620 6.81 -8.12 -18.85
N TRP A 621 6.85 -6.88 -19.30
CA TRP A 621 7.86 -5.93 -18.88
C TRP A 621 7.75 -5.61 -17.39
N ASP A 622 6.55 -5.28 -16.91
CA ASP A 622 6.30 -4.85 -15.53
C ASP A 622 6.86 -5.86 -14.50
N VAL A 623 6.80 -7.15 -14.77
CA VAL A 623 7.33 -8.18 -13.88
C VAL A 623 8.80 -8.46 -14.15
N ASN A 624 9.19 -8.73 -15.41
CA ASN A 624 10.53 -9.22 -15.73
C ASN A 624 11.63 -8.18 -15.55
N ASN A 625 11.31 -6.88 -15.60
CA ASN A 625 12.23 -5.82 -15.21
C ASN A 625 12.77 -6.04 -13.78
N GLY A 626 11.91 -6.30 -12.83
CA GLY A 626 12.30 -6.52 -11.44
C GLY A 626 13.02 -7.87 -11.23
N ILE A 627 12.59 -8.94 -11.90
CA ILE A 627 13.29 -10.22 -11.84
C ILE A 627 14.73 -10.07 -12.38
N ALA A 628 14.91 -9.43 -13.53
CA ALA A 628 16.22 -9.15 -14.10
C ALA A 628 17.12 -8.34 -13.16
N ARG A 629 16.57 -7.32 -12.52
CA ARG A 629 17.25 -6.49 -11.53
C ARG A 629 17.70 -7.30 -10.31
N ARG A 630 16.83 -8.17 -9.77
CA ARG A 630 17.12 -9.03 -8.64
C ARG A 630 18.12 -10.12 -9.00
N SER A 631 18.01 -10.67 -10.21
CA SER A 631 18.98 -11.61 -10.77
C SER A 631 20.41 -11.01 -10.83
N TRP A 632 20.53 -9.75 -11.34
CA TRP A 632 21.82 -9.07 -11.38
C TRP A 632 22.41 -8.84 -9.98
N ALA A 633 21.57 -8.65 -8.98
CA ALA A 633 21.98 -8.56 -7.58
C ALA A 633 22.40 -9.90 -6.95
N ARG A 634 22.38 -10.98 -7.71
CA ARG A 634 22.72 -12.36 -7.31
C ARG A 634 21.70 -13.04 -6.39
N ASN A 635 20.42 -12.66 -6.49
CA ASN A 635 19.34 -13.39 -5.83
C ASN A 635 19.10 -14.71 -6.60
N ASP A 636 19.36 -15.85 -5.97
CA ASP A 636 19.33 -17.17 -6.64
C ASP A 636 17.97 -17.48 -7.29
N GLY A 637 16.86 -17.25 -6.58
CA GLY A 637 15.52 -17.43 -7.13
C GLY A 637 15.26 -16.61 -8.39
N ALA A 638 15.74 -15.36 -8.41
CA ALA A 638 15.59 -14.47 -9.57
C ALA A 638 16.48 -14.90 -10.74
N VAL A 639 17.67 -15.42 -10.47
CA VAL A 639 18.54 -15.99 -11.51
C VAL A 639 17.84 -17.20 -12.16
N GLU A 640 17.24 -18.07 -11.37
CA GLU A 640 16.50 -19.23 -11.88
C GLU A 640 15.25 -18.83 -12.67
N ALA A 641 14.47 -17.89 -12.11
CA ALA A 641 13.25 -17.40 -12.75
C ALA A 641 13.55 -16.74 -14.11
N ILE A 642 14.57 -15.89 -14.19
CA ILE A 642 14.90 -15.19 -15.45
C ILE A 642 15.53 -16.13 -16.50
N ARG A 643 16.24 -17.17 -16.08
CA ARG A 643 16.71 -18.23 -16.99
C ARG A 643 15.55 -18.99 -17.64
N ARG A 644 14.55 -19.35 -16.84
CA ARG A 644 13.33 -19.99 -17.35
C ARG A 644 12.60 -19.07 -18.33
N GLU A 645 12.53 -17.78 -18.03
CA GLU A 645 11.89 -16.81 -18.90
C GLU A 645 12.64 -16.61 -20.24
N MET A 646 13.99 -16.52 -20.21
CA MET A 646 14.80 -16.48 -21.42
C MET A 646 14.64 -17.73 -22.28
N ALA A 647 14.49 -18.91 -21.67
CA ALA A 647 14.33 -20.16 -22.41
C ALA A 647 12.98 -20.26 -23.15
N ARG A 648 11.92 -19.62 -22.62
CA ARG A 648 10.58 -19.67 -23.22
C ARG A 648 10.20 -18.47 -24.06
N THR A 649 10.95 -17.35 -23.94
CA THR A 649 10.62 -16.09 -24.61
C THR A 649 11.68 -15.74 -25.67
N PRO A 650 11.40 -15.98 -26.96
CA PRO A 650 12.34 -15.61 -28.03
C PRO A 650 12.65 -14.11 -28.02
N GLY A 651 13.94 -13.80 -28.11
CA GLY A 651 14.43 -12.41 -28.13
C GLY A 651 14.67 -11.79 -26.75
N LEU A 652 14.30 -12.45 -25.64
CA LEU A 652 14.70 -12.01 -24.31
C LEU A 652 16.14 -12.40 -24.05
N GLN A 653 16.99 -11.41 -23.79
CA GLN A 653 18.39 -11.61 -23.40
C GLN A 653 18.68 -10.78 -22.15
N VAL A 654 19.00 -11.43 -21.05
CA VAL A 654 19.33 -10.80 -19.77
C VAL A 654 20.75 -11.17 -19.38
N THR A 655 21.54 -10.19 -18.98
CA THR A 655 22.88 -10.41 -18.43
C THR A 655 22.77 -11.09 -17.08
N LEU A 656 23.38 -12.26 -16.96
CA LEU A 656 23.42 -13.02 -15.70
C LEU A 656 24.73 -12.75 -14.95
N PRO A 657 24.70 -12.71 -13.61
CA PRO A 657 25.90 -12.53 -12.81
C PRO A 657 26.76 -13.80 -12.79
N ASN A 658 28.07 -13.60 -12.67
CA ASN A 658 29.02 -14.67 -12.31
C ASN A 658 29.38 -14.53 -10.83
N SER A 659 29.40 -15.64 -10.11
CA SER A 659 29.84 -15.66 -8.71
C SER A 659 31.36 -15.59 -8.63
N ALA A 660 31.89 -14.77 -7.74
CA ALA A 660 33.31 -14.75 -7.39
C ALA A 660 33.58 -15.65 -6.17
N ASP A 661 34.72 -16.32 -6.17
CA ASP A 661 35.18 -17.10 -5.01
C ASP A 661 35.63 -16.15 -3.89
N ASP A 662 35.16 -16.38 -2.66
CA ASP A 662 35.46 -15.54 -1.50
C ASP A 662 36.92 -15.54 -1.12
N ASN A 663 37.65 -16.63 -1.37
CA ASN A 663 39.10 -16.72 -1.09
C ASN A 663 39.88 -15.87 -2.10
N VAL A 664 39.48 -15.86 -3.36
CA VAL A 664 40.08 -15.00 -4.39
C VAL A 664 39.95 -13.55 -3.99
N ILE A 665 38.76 -13.12 -3.53
CA ILE A 665 38.51 -11.74 -3.09
C ILE A 665 39.37 -11.41 -1.86
N ARG A 666 39.34 -12.26 -0.83
CA ARG A 666 40.12 -12.07 0.40
C ARG A 666 41.63 -12.02 0.15
N ASN A 667 42.17 -12.92 -0.68
CA ASN A 667 43.58 -12.92 -1.02
C ASN A 667 43.99 -11.65 -1.77
N ALA A 668 43.19 -11.22 -2.74
CA ALA A 668 43.46 -10.00 -3.48
C ALA A 668 43.49 -8.74 -2.61
N LEU A 669 42.61 -8.66 -1.58
CA LEU A 669 42.62 -7.56 -0.62
C LEU A 669 43.81 -7.60 0.34
N ASN A 670 44.27 -8.79 0.74
CA ASN A 670 45.42 -8.95 1.62
C ASN A 670 46.76 -8.67 0.91
N GLU A 671 46.88 -8.93 -0.39
CA GLU A 671 48.10 -8.66 -1.18
C GLU A 671 48.34 -7.15 -1.40
N THR A 672 47.34 -6.27 -1.24
CA THR A 672 47.49 -4.83 -1.38
C THR A 672 48.00 -4.13 -0.12
N GLU A 673 48.12 -4.85 1.02
CA GLU A 673 48.67 -4.32 2.28
C GLU A 673 50.15 -4.69 2.49
N SER A 674 50.77 -5.43 1.57
CA SER A 674 52.19 -5.78 1.57
C SER A 674 53.01 -4.95 0.55
#